data_6a817ee231d3bf76d74b1f44ad7f45c7
#
_entry.id   6a817ee231d3bf76d74b1f44ad7f45c7
#
_cell.length_a   1.000
_cell.length_b   1.000
_cell.length_c   1.000
_cell.angle_alpha   90.00
_cell.angle_beta   90.00
_cell.angle_gamma   90.00
#
_symmetry.space_group_name_H-M   'P 1'
#
loop_
_entity.id
_entity.type
_entity.pdbx_description
1 polymer ?
#
loop_
_entity_poly.entity_id
_entity_poly.type
_entity_poly.pdbx_seq_one_letter_code
_entity_poly.pdbx_strand_id
1 'polypeptide(L)'
;MLKRELGVLFLVGCFILSSIPAASCRTPAPMIYVAGDGSGDFNCDGKDDHVQINQALKFVAENSAYTTVHLKGPFTYVVDDTLLIGSNTILEGDSNAVIKLTNSAGWITMKPLMQQMSSSGNNNITIRGFEVDVNHDGNSELAKGKGYYNVIYFMYTSNVTVNDMYMHDGHGDGLRIKYGSNIQFYNNTIYKLGHDGLFAIECTNVEAWNNTITCRTNSALRVWNTNNVKFHDNFIDSFYHWSAGGPGIQVERSKGDTTNIEIYDNVITNTYGPGIWLIGTAGAYDKSLSSVHIHHNIFYDSGTNPSIEWVGGVLGSGFHNVLIENNVFDGVHNAAVVNMYSTDTNAGPSGTGFTTTVRNNIMVNTVPRTTNAAGTGYGVINRLTSSHTIVLENNCLYNNTLGNYKNVKSTTDIYVNPLFAGQSSHDYHLKSVAGRWNGNTWVTDSVSSECIDAGSFSSDYSNEPEDNGNRINIGAFGNTKYASKSGTLPIINNPPVMNSIPDVTVEAGKSLTFTVSASDVDGNTLAYSASGIPSGAAFDSKSGIFSWATAAGQEGTYSITFEVSDGKLKDSATASISVVKQESPSPVAGKVYDNRLREASPEVVYQDSSFIDVGGMSSGKYRDAIWFDLSEYNVSAEISSANLSFCWYYPAGSSRPQDTVIEVYRPASAWNSSYVSWNKRDKGIAWKNAGGDWYDKNGVLQGSTPYATITLKGSTLPDYRYYELNVTGLVKEYTSGKYENTGFLMKARTESNNYIAFYSSDCGNESQKPKLSVAKKTPTMTVPLVNVNVTVTGSKNNRLREASPDAVYESSSFIDVGGMSSGRYRDVMLFNLSEYTGSTDVNNATLSLYWYYPAGSSRPEDTIIEVYRPASAWNPSYVSWNNRISGVSWKNPGGDWYDKNGVLQGSTPYATMTLKGSTLPDNRYYELNVTDLVKEYTSGKYENTGFMIKARTESNNYIAFYSSAGNISQVPKLQLAYT
;
A
#
# COMPACT_ATOMS: atom_id res chain seq x y z
N MET A 1 8.43 -51.05 -31.66
CA MET A 1 8.67 -51.96 -30.53
C MET A 1 9.69 -51.34 -29.60
N LEU A 2 9.20 -50.72 -28.55
CA LEU A 2 9.88 -50.60 -27.26
C LEU A 2 8.84 -49.91 -26.34
N LYS A 3 8.18 -50.66 -25.50
CA LYS A 3 7.40 -50.19 -24.39
C LYS A 3 8.35 -49.56 -23.39
N ARG A 4 8.27 -48.28 -23.19
CA ARG A 4 8.76 -47.57 -21.99
C ARG A 4 7.58 -47.54 -21.03
N GLU A 5 7.69 -48.26 -19.94
CA GLU A 5 6.76 -48.16 -18.83
C GLU A 5 6.95 -46.75 -18.21
N LEU A 6 5.92 -45.92 -18.29
CA LEU A 6 5.80 -44.74 -17.46
C LEU A 6 5.45 -45.20 -16.05
N GLY A 7 6.42 -45.09 -15.14
CA GLY A 7 6.13 -45.19 -13.72
C GLY A 7 5.38 -43.92 -13.27
N VAL A 8 4.06 -44.03 -13.24
CA VAL A 8 3.23 -42.99 -12.63
C VAL A 8 3.36 -43.16 -11.12
N LEU A 9 4.03 -42.23 -10.49
CA LEU A 9 4.04 -42.13 -9.05
C LEU A 9 2.65 -41.59 -8.63
N PHE A 10 1.77 -42.48 -8.16
CA PHE A 10 0.52 -42.06 -7.52
C PHE A 10 0.84 -41.40 -6.19
N LEU A 11 0.70 -40.07 -6.13
CA LEU A 11 0.49 -39.36 -4.87
C LEU A 11 -0.90 -39.67 -4.37
N VAL A 12 -1.03 -40.65 -3.49
CA VAL A 12 -2.28 -40.97 -2.81
C VAL A 12 -2.52 -39.86 -1.76
N GLY A 13 -3.35 -38.88 -2.12
CA GLY A 13 -3.88 -37.92 -1.16
C GLY A 13 -4.79 -38.65 -0.16
N CYS A 14 -4.42 -38.65 1.10
CA CYS A 14 -5.27 -39.09 2.19
C CYS A 14 -6.46 -38.13 2.34
N PHE A 15 -7.65 -38.61 2.00
CA PHE A 15 -8.91 -37.91 2.30
C PHE A 15 -9.14 -37.82 3.81
N ILE A 16 -9.12 -36.58 4.33
CA ILE A 16 -9.73 -36.29 5.63
C ILE A 16 -11.22 -36.04 5.37
N LEU A 17 -12.06 -36.98 5.78
CA LEU A 17 -13.49 -36.76 5.88
C LEU A 17 -13.79 -35.68 6.90
N SER A 18 -13.99 -34.45 6.43
CA SER A 18 -14.71 -33.46 7.22
C SER A 18 -16.20 -33.83 7.22
N SER A 19 -16.77 -33.92 8.38
CA SER A 19 -18.17 -34.25 8.62
C SER A 19 -19.11 -33.29 7.87
N ILE A 20 -19.66 -33.75 6.77
CA ILE A 20 -20.79 -33.14 6.06
C ILE A 20 -22.03 -33.37 6.93
N PRO A 21 -22.83 -32.34 7.26
CA PRO A 21 -24.11 -32.58 7.92
C PRO A 21 -25.02 -33.43 7.01
N ALA A 22 -25.69 -34.40 7.59
CA ALA A 22 -26.55 -35.33 6.90
C ALA A 22 -27.56 -34.60 5.97
N ALA A 23 -27.27 -34.59 4.70
CA ALA A 23 -28.26 -34.21 3.69
C ALA A 23 -29.40 -35.26 3.73
N SER A 24 -30.61 -34.74 3.82
CA SER A 24 -31.81 -35.57 3.71
C SER A 24 -31.70 -36.54 2.52
N CYS A 25 -31.91 -37.84 2.73
CA CYS A 25 -31.91 -38.87 1.71
C CYS A 25 -33.04 -38.53 0.71
N ARG A 26 -32.74 -37.71 -0.29
CA ARG A 26 -33.58 -37.63 -1.49
C ARG A 26 -33.27 -38.88 -2.30
N THR A 27 -34.30 -39.66 -2.66
CA THR A 27 -34.16 -40.67 -3.72
C THR A 27 -33.51 -40.03 -4.93
N PRO A 28 -32.42 -40.63 -5.52
CA PRO A 28 -31.82 -40.10 -6.73
C PRO A 28 -32.92 -39.84 -7.79
N ALA A 29 -32.85 -38.68 -8.44
CA ALA A 29 -33.74 -38.39 -9.56
C ALA A 29 -33.56 -39.51 -10.62
N PRO A 30 -34.61 -39.97 -11.25
CA PRO A 30 -34.50 -41.02 -12.27
C PRO A 30 -33.59 -40.54 -13.40
N MET A 31 -32.73 -41.45 -13.89
CA MET A 31 -31.80 -41.19 -14.99
C MET A 31 -32.39 -41.68 -16.31
N ILE A 32 -31.99 -41.08 -17.40
CA ILE A 32 -32.23 -41.52 -18.78
C ILE A 32 -30.97 -42.18 -19.30
N TYR A 33 -31.08 -43.40 -19.72
CA TYR A 33 -29.95 -44.17 -20.26
C TYR A 33 -29.90 -44.12 -21.77
N VAL A 34 -28.71 -43.80 -22.29
CA VAL A 34 -28.39 -43.98 -23.72
C VAL A 34 -27.45 -45.17 -23.85
N ALA A 35 -27.74 -46.11 -24.74
CA ALA A 35 -26.98 -47.36 -24.88
C ALA A 35 -26.81 -47.77 -26.35
N GLY A 36 -25.74 -48.52 -26.64
CA GLY A 36 -25.49 -49.08 -27.96
C GLY A 36 -25.91 -50.53 -28.10
N ASP A 37 -26.37 -51.18 -27.00
CA ASP A 37 -26.72 -52.61 -26.94
C ASP A 37 -28.23 -52.85 -26.87
N GLY A 38 -29.05 -51.85 -27.05
CA GLY A 38 -30.49 -51.91 -26.95
C GLY A 38 -31.07 -51.85 -25.54
N SER A 39 -30.23 -51.63 -24.52
CA SER A 39 -30.61 -51.61 -23.09
C SER A 39 -30.95 -50.26 -22.56
N GLY A 40 -30.88 -49.20 -23.38
CA GLY A 40 -31.13 -47.79 -23.01
C GLY A 40 -32.56 -47.36 -23.25
N ASP A 41 -32.96 -46.25 -22.66
CA ASP A 41 -34.19 -45.53 -22.99
C ASP A 41 -34.10 -44.97 -24.42
N PHE A 42 -32.90 -44.58 -24.83
CA PHE A 42 -32.54 -44.21 -26.20
C PHE A 42 -31.38 -45.10 -26.65
N ASN A 43 -31.50 -45.70 -27.84
CA ASN A 43 -30.51 -46.64 -28.31
C ASN A 43 -29.84 -46.17 -29.58
N CYS A 44 -28.53 -46.28 -29.60
CA CYS A 44 -27.58 -45.88 -30.63
C CYS A 44 -27.08 -47.09 -31.41
N ASP A 45 -26.60 -46.93 -32.65
CA ASP A 45 -26.07 -47.99 -33.50
C ASP A 45 -24.62 -47.77 -33.96
N GLY A 46 -23.96 -46.74 -33.42
CA GLY A 46 -22.60 -46.33 -33.79
C GLY A 46 -22.53 -45.44 -35.04
N LYS A 47 -23.68 -44.86 -35.44
CA LYS A 47 -23.76 -43.96 -36.57
C LYS A 47 -24.78 -42.84 -36.29
N ASP A 48 -24.40 -41.60 -36.50
CA ASP A 48 -25.26 -40.43 -36.29
C ASP A 48 -25.90 -40.41 -34.86
N ASP A 49 -25.19 -40.96 -33.89
CA ASP A 49 -25.68 -41.18 -32.52
C ASP A 49 -26.01 -39.86 -31.78
N HIS A 50 -25.55 -38.72 -32.32
CA HIS A 50 -25.96 -37.40 -31.81
C HIS A 50 -27.49 -37.23 -31.85
N VAL A 51 -28.21 -37.89 -32.72
CA VAL A 51 -29.66 -37.81 -32.82
C VAL A 51 -30.31 -38.37 -31.54
N GLN A 52 -29.93 -39.56 -31.14
CA GLN A 52 -30.49 -40.24 -29.96
C GLN A 52 -30.04 -39.57 -28.67
N ILE A 53 -28.77 -39.17 -28.60
CA ILE A 53 -28.23 -38.43 -27.44
C ILE A 53 -28.96 -37.10 -27.29
N ASN A 54 -29.16 -36.33 -28.36
CA ASN A 54 -29.90 -35.07 -28.33
C ASN A 54 -31.39 -35.25 -27.97
N GLN A 55 -32.00 -36.34 -28.36
CA GLN A 55 -33.38 -36.68 -27.91
C GLN A 55 -33.41 -36.91 -26.39
N ALA A 56 -32.42 -37.63 -25.83
CA ALA A 56 -32.29 -37.85 -24.39
C ALA A 56 -32.02 -36.52 -23.62
N LEU A 57 -31.09 -35.71 -24.12
CA LEU A 57 -30.76 -34.42 -23.54
C LEU A 57 -31.95 -33.44 -23.55
N LYS A 58 -32.70 -33.40 -24.65
CA LYS A 58 -33.91 -32.60 -24.78
C LYS A 58 -34.99 -33.13 -23.83
N PHE A 59 -35.19 -34.44 -23.72
CA PHE A 59 -36.15 -35.02 -22.81
C PHE A 59 -35.89 -34.62 -21.36
N VAL A 60 -34.63 -34.69 -20.90
CA VAL A 60 -34.24 -34.29 -19.56
C VAL A 60 -34.44 -32.78 -19.37
N ALA A 61 -34.06 -31.94 -20.33
CA ALA A 61 -34.22 -30.49 -20.24
C ALA A 61 -35.69 -30.05 -20.16
N GLU A 62 -36.62 -30.82 -20.76
CA GLU A 62 -38.06 -30.52 -20.78
C GLU A 62 -38.85 -31.19 -19.62
N ASN A 63 -38.22 -32.10 -18.88
CA ASN A 63 -38.88 -32.88 -17.82
C ASN A 63 -38.14 -32.73 -16.48
N SER A 64 -38.59 -31.85 -15.65
CA SER A 64 -37.96 -31.56 -14.36
C SER A 64 -37.87 -32.73 -13.36
N ALA A 65 -38.54 -33.82 -13.64
CA ALA A 65 -38.42 -35.06 -12.86
C ALA A 65 -37.08 -35.80 -13.12
N TYR A 66 -36.41 -35.49 -14.22
CA TYR A 66 -35.14 -36.10 -14.60
C TYR A 66 -34.06 -35.03 -14.60
N THR A 67 -32.83 -35.42 -14.26
CA THR A 67 -31.68 -34.50 -14.29
C THR A 67 -30.51 -35.08 -15.08
N THR A 68 -30.49 -36.36 -15.35
CA THR A 68 -29.29 -37.05 -15.81
C THR A 68 -29.55 -37.84 -17.09
N VAL A 69 -28.66 -37.65 -18.07
CA VAL A 69 -28.46 -38.52 -19.22
C VAL A 69 -27.18 -39.30 -18.97
N HIS A 70 -27.30 -40.64 -18.92
CA HIS A 70 -26.17 -41.54 -18.67
C HIS A 70 -25.83 -42.35 -19.92
N LEU A 71 -24.59 -42.23 -20.39
CA LEU A 71 -24.04 -42.97 -21.53
C LEU A 71 -23.50 -44.33 -21.06
N LYS A 72 -24.12 -45.43 -21.43
CA LYS A 72 -23.64 -46.74 -21.05
C LYS A 72 -22.41 -47.17 -21.86
N GLY A 73 -21.47 -47.78 -21.22
CA GLY A 73 -20.29 -48.40 -21.81
C GLY A 73 -20.30 -49.93 -21.65
N PRO A 74 -19.41 -50.64 -22.36
CA PRO A 74 -18.49 -50.16 -23.36
C PRO A 74 -19.17 -49.89 -24.71
N PHE A 75 -19.18 -48.67 -25.19
CA PHE A 75 -19.71 -48.31 -26.50
C PHE A 75 -19.08 -47.04 -27.04
N THR A 76 -18.86 -46.96 -28.35
CA THR A 76 -18.39 -45.76 -29.02
C THR A 76 -19.56 -45.11 -29.76
N TYR A 77 -20.01 -43.97 -29.20
CA TYR A 77 -21.06 -43.13 -29.80
C TYR A 77 -20.45 -42.24 -30.88
N VAL A 78 -20.72 -42.54 -32.14
CA VAL A 78 -20.19 -41.78 -33.28
C VAL A 78 -21.13 -40.63 -33.64
N VAL A 79 -20.60 -39.43 -33.50
CA VAL A 79 -21.35 -38.16 -33.71
C VAL A 79 -20.83 -37.38 -34.90
N ASP A 80 -21.70 -36.73 -35.66
CA ASP A 80 -21.33 -35.77 -36.71
C ASP A 80 -22.02 -34.39 -36.53
N ASP A 81 -22.81 -34.23 -35.48
CA ASP A 81 -23.40 -32.96 -35.09
C ASP A 81 -23.29 -32.72 -33.58
N THR A 82 -23.55 -31.49 -33.19
CA THR A 82 -23.37 -30.98 -31.82
C THR A 82 -24.40 -31.57 -30.87
N LEU A 83 -23.96 -31.99 -29.69
CA LEU A 83 -24.81 -32.35 -28.56
C LEU A 83 -25.27 -31.07 -27.83
N LEU A 84 -26.59 -30.92 -27.67
CA LEU A 84 -27.21 -29.70 -27.09
C LEU A 84 -27.66 -29.97 -25.67
N ILE A 85 -27.02 -29.29 -24.70
CA ILE A 85 -27.23 -29.51 -23.28
C ILE A 85 -28.10 -28.40 -22.70
N GLY A 86 -29.22 -28.78 -22.09
CA GLY A 86 -30.16 -27.87 -21.45
C GLY A 86 -29.75 -27.46 -20.03
N SER A 87 -30.51 -26.57 -19.41
CA SER A 87 -30.29 -26.21 -17.99
C SER A 87 -30.65 -27.37 -17.07
N ASN A 88 -30.03 -27.44 -15.91
CA ASN A 88 -30.21 -28.44 -14.86
C ASN A 88 -29.94 -29.88 -15.35
N THR A 89 -29.00 -30.04 -16.26
CA THR A 89 -28.67 -31.32 -16.90
C THR A 89 -27.31 -31.84 -16.50
N ILE A 90 -27.25 -33.11 -16.10
CA ILE A 90 -26.03 -33.88 -15.93
C ILE A 90 -25.91 -34.80 -17.15
N LEU A 91 -24.83 -34.65 -17.91
CA LEU A 91 -24.42 -35.61 -18.94
C LEU A 91 -23.24 -36.41 -18.35
N GLU A 92 -23.47 -37.67 -18.06
CA GLU A 92 -22.45 -38.56 -17.51
C GLU A 92 -22.37 -39.87 -18.30
N GLY A 93 -21.33 -40.63 -18.07
CA GLY A 93 -21.20 -41.95 -18.69
C GLY A 93 -20.28 -42.88 -17.91
N ASP A 94 -20.34 -44.17 -18.29
CA ASP A 94 -19.36 -45.14 -17.83
C ASP A 94 -17.96 -44.77 -18.34
N SER A 95 -16.91 -45.06 -17.58
CA SER A 95 -15.53 -44.69 -17.92
C SER A 95 -15.01 -45.29 -19.24
N ASN A 96 -15.71 -46.25 -19.80
CA ASN A 96 -15.46 -46.90 -21.10
C ASN A 96 -16.53 -46.55 -22.15
N ALA A 97 -17.38 -45.55 -21.88
CA ALA A 97 -18.24 -44.95 -22.89
C ALA A 97 -17.44 -43.89 -23.65
N VAL A 98 -17.44 -43.89 -24.96
CA VAL A 98 -16.65 -42.98 -25.80
C VAL A 98 -17.56 -42.20 -26.74
N ILE A 99 -17.51 -40.89 -26.69
CA ILE A 99 -18.05 -40.02 -27.75
C ILE A 99 -16.95 -39.78 -28.76
N LYS A 100 -17.19 -40.13 -30.03
CA LYS A 100 -16.23 -39.98 -31.10
C LYS A 100 -16.78 -39.18 -32.28
N LEU A 101 -16.00 -38.16 -32.70
CA LEU A 101 -16.33 -37.42 -33.92
C LEU A 101 -16.11 -38.34 -35.12
N THR A 102 -17.09 -38.36 -36.06
CA THR A 102 -17.00 -39.16 -37.28
C THR A 102 -15.79 -38.80 -38.12
N ASN A 103 -15.32 -39.69 -38.97
CA ASN A 103 -14.29 -39.39 -39.95
C ASN A 103 -14.82 -38.44 -41.04
N SER A 104 -13.99 -37.48 -41.46
CA SER A 104 -14.32 -36.51 -42.50
C SER A 104 -15.61 -35.76 -42.19
N ALA A 105 -15.80 -35.34 -40.96
CA ALA A 105 -16.99 -34.61 -40.52
C ALA A 105 -17.22 -33.30 -41.27
N GLY A 106 -16.15 -32.71 -41.87
CA GLY A 106 -16.28 -31.54 -42.73
C GLY A 106 -16.57 -30.24 -41.99
N TRP A 107 -16.31 -30.19 -40.68
CA TRP A 107 -16.55 -29.02 -39.85
C TRP A 107 -15.53 -27.89 -40.21
N ILE A 108 -16.07 -26.74 -40.58
CA ILE A 108 -15.26 -25.60 -41.11
C ILE A 108 -15.22 -24.39 -40.20
N THR A 109 -15.93 -24.42 -39.09
CA THR A 109 -16.05 -23.34 -38.15
C THR A 109 -15.76 -23.81 -36.72
N MET A 110 -15.80 -22.94 -35.75
CA MET A 110 -15.62 -23.29 -34.32
C MET A 110 -16.81 -24.11 -33.78
N LYS A 111 -17.21 -25.12 -34.50
CA LYS A 111 -18.31 -26.02 -34.15
C LYS A 111 -17.86 -26.94 -33.01
N PRO A 112 -18.56 -26.97 -31.86
CA PRO A 112 -18.20 -27.83 -30.75
C PRO A 112 -18.93 -29.18 -30.81
N LEU A 113 -18.36 -30.18 -30.15
CA LEU A 113 -19.09 -31.44 -29.95
C LEU A 113 -20.23 -31.27 -28.94
N MET A 114 -20.06 -30.39 -27.94
CA MET A 114 -21.08 -30.09 -26.93
C MET A 114 -21.29 -28.59 -26.80
N GLN A 115 -22.55 -28.16 -26.74
CA GLN A 115 -22.92 -26.75 -26.63
C GLN A 115 -24.17 -26.59 -25.76
N GLN A 116 -24.37 -25.38 -25.22
CA GLN A 116 -25.64 -25.04 -24.57
C GLN A 116 -26.80 -25.08 -25.58
N MET A 117 -27.96 -25.62 -25.12
CA MET A 117 -29.17 -25.73 -25.94
C MET A 117 -29.79 -24.35 -26.28
N SER A 118 -29.78 -23.42 -25.33
CA SER A 118 -30.32 -22.06 -25.51
C SER A 118 -29.25 -21.07 -25.97
N SER A 119 -29.53 -20.28 -26.99
CA SER A 119 -28.65 -19.19 -27.46
C SER A 119 -28.49 -18.07 -26.43
N SER A 120 -29.41 -17.92 -25.47
CA SER A 120 -29.32 -17.01 -24.35
C SER A 120 -28.55 -17.56 -23.16
N GLY A 121 -28.02 -18.78 -23.26
CA GLY A 121 -27.29 -19.46 -22.18
C GLY A 121 -28.17 -20.48 -21.42
N ASN A 122 -27.50 -21.31 -20.66
CA ASN A 122 -28.10 -22.30 -19.78
C ASN A 122 -27.43 -22.23 -18.39
N ASN A 123 -28.01 -22.92 -17.41
CA ASN A 123 -27.44 -22.95 -16.05
C ASN A 123 -27.47 -24.37 -15.48
N ASN A 124 -26.59 -24.60 -14.51
CA ASN A 124 -26.52 -25.86 -13.76
C ASN A 124 -26.29 -27.08 -14.70
N ILE A 125 -25.11 -27.05 -15.36
CA ILE A 125 -24.71 -28.14 -16.25
C ILE A 125 -23.53 -28.88 -15.61
N THR A 126 -23.60 -30.19 -15.59
CA THR A 126 -22.49 -31.10 -15.25
C THR A 126 -22.20 -32.04 -16.39
N ILE A 127 -20.91 -32.17 -16.76
CA ILE A 127 -20.45 -33.17 -17.76
C ILE A 127 -19.34 -33.98 -17.11
N ARG A 128 -19.46 -35.31 -17.08
CA ARG A 128 -18.50 -36.13 -16.35
C ARG A 128 -18.40 -37.57 -16.74
N GLY A 129 -17.24 -38.18 -16.51
CA GLY A 129 -17.08 -39.64 -16.32
C GLY A 129 -16.92 -40.46 -17.60
N PHE A 130 -16.76 -39.85 -18.78
CA PHE A 130 -16.60 -40.56 -20.04
C PHE A 130 -15.46 -40.02 -20.91
N GLU A 131 -15.14 -40.74 -21.98
CA GLU A 131 -14.11 -40.43 -22.95
C GLU A 131 -14.68 -39.65 -24.14
N VAL A 132 -13.88 -38.66 -24.63
CA VAL A 132 -14.18 -37.94 -25.88
C VAL A 132 -12.95 -37.97 -26.78
N ASP A 133 -13.07 -38.78 -27.85
CA ASP A 133 -12.13 -38.83 -28.97
C ASP A 133 -12.57 -37.84 -30.07
N VAL A 134 -11.90 -36.71 -30.17
CA VAL A 134 -12.23 -35.67 -31.18
C VAL A 134 -11.73 -36.06 -32.57
N ASN A 135 -11.06 -37.20 -32.67
CA ASN A 135 -10.66 -37.86 -33.91
C ASN A 135 -9.86 -36.97 -34.87
N HIS A 136 -8.79 -36.38 -34.31
CA HIS A 136 -7.89 -35.51 -35.09
C HIS A 136 -7.41 -36.17 -36.38
N ASP A 137 -6.96 -37.41 -36.33
CA ASP A 137 -6.38 -38.10 -37.46
C ASP A 137 -7.42 -38.49 -38.54
N GLY A 138 -8.70 -38.60 -38.16
CA GLY A 138 -9.81 -38.82 -39.05
C GLY A 138 -10.38 -37.56 -39.71
N ASN A 139 -9.94 -36.39 -39.28
CA ASN A 139 -10.45 -35.11 -39.75
C ASN A 139 -9.33 -34.19 -40.23
N SER A 140 -9.61 -33.36 -41.23
CA SER A 140 -8.65 -32.41 -41.78
C SER A 140 -8.38 -31.30 -40.76
N GLU A 141 -7.11 -30.98 -40.55
CA GLU A 141 -6.73 -29.87 -39.77
C GLU A 141 -7.04 -28.53 -40.45
N LEU A 142 -7.64 -27.61 -39.69
CA LEU A 142 -7.91 -26.28 -40.18
C LEU A 142 -6.68 -25.37 -39.91
N ALA A 143 -6.40 -24.49 -40.86
CA ALA A 143 -5.37 -23.48 -40.67
C ALA A 143 -5.65 -22.63 -39.38
N LYS A 144 -4.60 -22.27 -38.65
CA LYS A 144 -4.70 -21.45 -37.47
C LYS A 144 -5.62 -20.23 -37.67
N GLY A 145 -6.61 -20.05 -36.81
CA GLY A 145 -7.59 -18.95 -36.91
C GLY A 145 -8.76 -19.18 -37.87
N LYS A 146 -8.84 -20.33 -38.54
CA LYS A 146 -9.99 -20.68 -39.43
C LYS A 146 -11.09 -21.45 -38.72
N GLY A 147 -10.92 -21.81 -37.48
CA GLY A 147 -11.85 -22.54 -36.64
C GLY A 147 -11.19 -23.73 -35.97
N TYR A 148 -11.71 -24.06 -34.82
CA TYR A 148 -11.25 -25.19 -34.03
C TYR A 148 -12.48 -26.05 -33.67
N TYR A 149 -12.35 -27.36 -33.68
CA TYR A 149 -13.38 -28.27 -33.17
C TYR A 149 -13.20 -28.35 -31.64
N ASN A 150 -13.98 -27.55 -30.91
CA ASN A 150 -13.94 -27.61 -29.46
C ASN A 150 -14.66 -28.87 -28.95
N VAL A 151 -14.19 -29.40 -27.82
CA VAL A 151 -14.97 -30.48 -27.17
C VAL A 151 -16.24 -29.85 -26.59
N ILE A 152 -16.09 -28.82 -25.75
CA ILE A 152 -17.21 -28.10 -25.15
C ILE A 152 -17.06 -26.61 -25.44
N TYR A 153 -18.15 -25.99 -25.93
CA TYR A 153 -18.20 -24.54 -26.07
C TYR A 153 -19.50 -23.95 -25.54
N PHE A 154 -19.43 -23.19 -24.47
CA PHE A 154 -20.57 -22.54 -23.85
C PHE A 154 -20.50 -21.02 -23.94
N MET A 155 -21.68 -20.39 -24.09
CA MET A 155 -21.84 -18.95 -23.99
C MET A 155 -23.00 -18.63 -23.03
N TYR A 156 -22.81 -17.57 -22.22
CA TYR A 156 -23.80 -17.09 -21.25
C TYR A 156 -24.30 -18.19 -20.29
N THR A 157 -23.45 -19.16 -19.99
CA THR A 157 -23.77 -20.34 -19.20
C THR A 157 -23.07 -20.26 -17.83
N SER A 158 -23.83 -20.52 -16.78
CA SER A 158 -23.36 -20.42 -15.40
C SER A 158 -23.61 -21.71 -14.61
N ASN A 159 -22.84 -21.87 -13.51
CA ASN A 159 -22.83 -23.10 -12.70
C ASN A 159 -22.50 -24.31 -13.56
N VAL A 160 -21.32 -24.30 -14.16
CA VAL A 160 -20.82 -25.34 -15.04
C VAL A 160 -19.78 -26.17 -14.31
N THR A 161 -19.94 -27.47 -14.30
CA THR A 161 -18.98 -28.45 -13.79
C THR A 161 -18.58 -29.42 -14.90
N VAL A 162 -17.26 -29.54 -15.14
CA VAL A 162 -16.70 -30.57 -16.07
C VAL A 162 -15.64 -31.35 -15.30
N ASN A 163 -15.87 -32.60 -15.06
CA ASN A 163 -14.96 -33.39 -14.24
C ASN A 163 -14.89 -34.86 -14.64
N ASP A 164 -13.78 -35.51 -14.25
CA ASP A 164 -13.52 -36.93 -14.50
C ASP A 164 -13.64 -37.33 -16.00
N MET A 165 -13.28 -36.40 -16.88
CA MET A 165 -13.31 -36.60 -18.33
C MET A 165 -11.94 -37.00 -18.86
N TYR A 166 -11.93 -37.85 -19.89
CA TYR A 166 -10.76 -38.05 -20.76
C TYR A 166 -11.07 -37.47 -22.14
N MET A 167 -10.43 -36.33 -22.47
CA MET A 167 -10.63 -35.61 -23.73
C MET A 167 -9.33 -35.61 -24.53
N HIS A 168 -9.36 -36.12 -25.76
CA HIS A 168 -8.10 -36.29 -26.50
C HIS A 168 -8.21 -36.15 -27.99
N ASP A 169 -7.02 -36.02 -28.62
CA ASP A 169 -6.80 -36.04 -30.06
C ASP A 169 -7.73 -35.08 -30.83
N GLY A 170 -7.75 -33.80 -30.40
CA GLY A 170 -8.61 -32.75 -30.92
C GLY A 170 -7.92 -31.63 -31.67
N HIS A 171 -8.71 -30.80 -32.35
CA HIS A 171 -8.26 -29.61 -33.06
C HIS A 171 -8.50 -28.31 -32.29
N GLY A 172 -9.31 -28.32 -31.24
CA GLY A 172 -9.68 -27.13 -30.49
C GLY A 172 -9.48 -27.24 -28.99
N ASP A 173 -10.33 -26.53 -28.24
CA ASP A 173 -10.27 -26.42 -26.77
C ASP A 173 -11.03 -27.62 -26.13
N GLY A 174 -10.62 -27.99 -24.93
CA GLY A 174 -11.38 -28.94 -24.11
C GLY A 174 -12.67 -28.29 -23.61
N LEU A 175 -12.57 -27.25 -22.79
CA LEU A 175 -13.71 -26.42 -22.43
C LEU A 175 -13.40 -24.94 -22.82
N ARG A 176 -14.22 -24.40 -23.71
CA ARG A 176 -14.27 -22.98 -24.00
C ARG A 176 -15.57 -22.40 -23.46
N ILE A 177 -15.47 -21.32 -22.69
CA ILE A 177 -16.66 -20.69 -22.13
C ILE A 177 -16.53 -19.16 -22.18
N LYS A 178 -17.63 -18.47 -22.56
CA LYS A 178 -17.71 -17.01 -22.61
C LYS A 178 -18.90 -16.49 -21.84
N TYR A 179 -18.68 -15.39 -21.10
CA TYR A 179 -19.73 -14.70 -20.37
C TYR A 179 -20.45 -15.58 -19.35
N GLY A 180 -19.69 -16.52 -18.74
CA GLY A 180 -20.20 -17.46 -17.75
C GLY A 180 -19.77 -17.10 -16.32
N SER A 181 -20.34 -17.81 -15.36
CA SER A 181 -19.94 -17.70 -13.97
C SER A 181 -20.03 -19.03 -13.23
N ASN A 182 -19.23 -19.18 -12.16
CA ASN A 182 -19.18 -20.39 -11.34
C ASN A 182 -18.82 -21.62 -12.19
N ILE A 183 -17.60 -21.65 -12.71
CA ILE A 183 -17.09 -22.71 -13.57
C ILE A 183 -16.11 -23.56 -12.77
N GLN A 184 -16.33 -24.84 -12.73
CA GLN A 184 -15.49 -25.86 -12.11
C GLN A 184 -14.98 -26.83 -13.17
N PHE A 185 -13.67 -27.03 -13.23
CA PHE A 185 -12.99 -27.90 -14.19
C PHE A 185 -11.94 -28.73 -13.46
N TYR A 186 -12.23 -29.97 -13.14
CA TYR A 186 -11.36 -30.76 -12.28
C TYR A 186 -11.31 -32.26 -12.58
N ASN A 187 -10.24 -32.92 -12.13
CA ASN A 187 -10.00 -34.35 -12.34
C ASN A 187 -10.01 -34.77 -13.83
N ASN A 188 -9.81 -33.85 -14.75
CA ASN A 188 -9.84 -34.20 -16.18
C ASN A 188 -8.45 -34.63 -16.67
N THR A 189 -8.42 -35.54 -17.61
CA THR A 189 -7.23 -35.84 -18.40
C THR A 189 -7.42 -35.28 -19.79
N ILE A 190 -6.57 -34.33 -20.15
CA ILE A 190 -6.53 -33.69 -21.47
C ILE A 190 -5.28 -34.15 -22.19
N TYR A 191 -5.44 -34.76 -23.35
CA TYR A 191 -4.29 -35.24 -24.09
C TYR A 191 -4.37 -34.87 -25.57
N LYS A 192 -3.36 -34.12 -26.01
CA LYS A 192 -3.19 -33.67 -27.41
C LYS A 192 -4.40 -32.92 -28.00
N LEU A 193 -5.09 -32.12 -27.23
CA LEU A 193 -6.02 -31.14 -27.79
C LEU A 193 -5.24 -30.04 -28.53
N GLY A 194 -5.86 -29.52 -29.59
CA GLY A 194 -5.18 -28.67 -30.56
C GLY A 194 -4.95 -27.24 -30.08
N HIS A 195 -5.67 -26.79 -29.04
CA HIS A 195 -5.61 -25.41 -28.59
C HIS A 195 -5.48 -25.33 -27.06
N ASP A 196 -6.50 -24.91 -26.30
CA ASP A 196 -6.45 -24.84 -24.84
C ASP A 196 -7.14 -26.01 -24.16
N GLY A 197 -6.69 -26.40 -22.97
CA GLY A 197 -7.43 -27.36 -22.14
C GLY A 197 -8.70 -26.73 -21.58
N LEU A 198 -8.57 -25.60 -20.92
CA LEU A 198 -9.66 -24.70 -20.51
C LEU A 198 -9.41 -23.30 -21.04
N PHE A 199 -10.40 -22.66 -21.66
CA PHE A 199 -10.37 -21.25 -22.03
C PHE A 199 -11.64 -20.52 -21.59
N ALA A 200 -11.54 -19.72 -20.51
CA ALA A 200 -12.61 -18.87 -20.00
C ALA A 200 -12.42 -17.42 -20.43
N ILE A 201 -13.45 -16.80 -21.00
CA ILE A 201 -13.41 -15.45 -21.57
C ILE A 201 -14.52 -14.60 -20.95
N GLU A 202 -14.16 -13.48 -20.35
CA GLU A 202 -15.11 -12.56 -19.70
C GLU A 202 -16.05 -13.29 -18.73
N CYS A 203 -15.46 -14.16 -17.90
CA CYS A 203 -16.13 -14.99 -16.91
C CYS A 203 -15.84 -14.51 -15.48
N THR A 204 -16.52 -15.11 -14.51
CA THR A 204 -16.25 -14.90 -13.08
C THR A 204 -16.34 -16.22 -12.32
N ASN A 205 -15.52 -16.33 -11.24
CA ASN A 205 -15.49 -17.54 -10.40
C ASN A 205 -15.15 -18.78 -11.22
N VAL A 206 -13.90 -18.87 -11.66
CA VAL A 206 -13.37 -20.01 -12.44
C VAL A 206 -12.36 -20.75 -11.59
N GLU A 207 -12.57 -22.04 -11.39
CA GLU A 207 -11.67 -22.89 -10.64
C GLU A 207 -11.32 -24.15 -11.44
N ALA A 208 -10.00 -24.43 -11.58
CA ALA A 208 -9.52 -25.63 -12.24
C ALA A 208 -8.46 -26.31 -11.38
N TRP A 209 -8.71 -27.59 -11.03
CA TRP A 209 -7.81 -28.32 -10.16
C TRP A 209 -7.73 -29.81 -10.45
N ASN A 210 -6.63 -30.44 -10.05
CA ASN A 210 -6.36 -31.85 -10.18
C ASN A 210 -6.55 -32.37 -11.64
N ASN A 211 -6.20 -31.51 -12.63
CA ASN A 211 -6.22 -31.92 -14.02
C ASN A 211 -4.83 -32.35 -14.48
N THR A 212 -4.75 -33.30 -15.39
CA THR A 212 -3.54 -33.67 -16.14
C THR A 212 -3.70 -33.15 -17.56
N ILE A 213 -2.89 -32.22 -18.00
CA ILE A 213 -3.10 -31.50 -19.26
C ILE A 213 -1.86 -31.52 -20.14
N THR A 214 -1.99 -32.07 -21.33
CA THR A 214 -1.00 -31.96 -22.43
C THR A 214 -1.68 -31.40 -23.66
N CYS A 215 -1.45 -30.15 -23.99
CA CYS A 215 -2.00 -29.50 -25.17
C CYS A 215 -0.96 -29.36 -26.29
N ARG A 216 -1.44 -29.24 -27.54
CA ARG A 216 -0.59 -29.25 -28.75
C ARG A 216 -0.04 -27.86 -29.12
N THR A 217 -0.80 -26.79 -28.94
CA THR A 217 -0.43 -25.52 -29.56
C THR A 217 -0.51 -24.31 -28.64
N ASN A 218 -1.33 -24.32 -27.62
CA ASN A 218 -1.55 -23.16 -26.77
C ASN A 218 -1.52 -23.53 -25.29
N SER A 219 -2.25 -22.83 -24.45
CA SER A 219 -2.15 -22.96 -22.99
C SER A 219 -2.89 -24.20 -22.49
N ALA A 220 -2.39 -24.82 -21.43
CA ALA A 220 -3.18 -25.81 -20.71
C ALA A 220 -4.42 -25.17 -20.06
N LEU A 221 -4.25 -24.08 -19.35
CA LEU A 221 -5.32 -23.30 -18.72
C LEU A 221 -5.20 -21.84 -19.15
N ARG A 222 -6.30 -21.24 -19.58
CA ARG A 222 -6.32 -19.86 -20.06
C ARG A 222 -7.54 -19.09 -19.58
N VAL A 223 -7.33 -17.86 -19.17
CA VAL A 223 -8.39 -16.89 -18.89
C VAL A 223 -8.14 -15.57 -19.59
N TRP A 224 -9.22 -14.93 -20.04
CA TRP A 224 -9.18 -13.64 -20.68
C TRP A 224 -10.27 -12.73 -20.10
N ASN A 225 -9.89 -11.56 -19.53
CA ASN A 225 -10.79 -10.62 -18.86
C ASN A 225 -11.73 -11.31 -17.83
N THR A 226 -11.18 -12.23 -17.07
CA THR A 226 -11.92 -13.11 -16.14
C THR A 226 -11.44 -12.85 -14.72
N ASN A 227 -12.37 -12.79 -13.77
CA ASN A 227 -12.11 -12.46 -12.37
C ASN A 227 -12.39 -13.63 -11.44
N ASN A 228 -11.77 -13.63 -10.25
CA ASN A 228 -11.88 -14.67 -9.24
C ASN A 228 -11.51 -16.04 -9.83
N VAL A 229 -10.24 -16.22 -10.11
CA VAL A 229 -9.71 -17.44 -10.76
C VAL A 229 -8.82 -18.18 -9.78
N LYS A 230 -9.01 -19.49 -9.68
CA LYS A 230 -8.12 -20.41 -8.96
C LYS A 230 -7.68 -21.54 -9.86
N PHE A 231 -6.37 -21.67 -10.04
CA PHE A 231 -5.77 -22.79 -10.75
C PHE A 231 -4.78 -23.50 -9.84
N HIS A 232 -5.12 -24.71 -9.39
CA HIS A 232 -4.30 -25.39 -8.40
C HIS A 232 -4.28 -26.92 -8.57
N ASP A 233 -3.26 -27.55 -8.00
CA ASP A 233 -3.09 -29.02 -8.04
C ASP A 233 -3.11 -29.62 -9.45
N ASN A 234 -2.79 -28.86 -10.50
CA ASN A 234 -2.76 -29.37 -11.86
C ASN A 234 -1.36 -29.86 -12.24
N PHE A 235 -1.31 -30.95 -13.01
CA PHE A 235 -0.11 -31.40 -13.69
C PHE A 235 -0.17 -30.96 -15.16
N ILE A 236 0.72 -30.04 -15.56
CA ILE A 236 0.77 -29.46 -16.89
C ILE A 236 2.09 -29.88 -17.56
N ASP A 237 1.99 -30.72 -18.59
CA ASP A 237 3.11 -31.11 -19.44
C ASP A 237 2.82 -30.71 -20.88
N SER A 238 3.42 -29.60 -21.33
CA SER A 238 3.20 -29.08 -22.68
C SER A 238 4.22 -29.63 -23.70
N PHE A 239 4.60 -30.87 -23.58
CA PHE A 239 5.60 -31.56 -24.43
C PHE A 239 5.27 -31.51 -25.94
N TYR A 240 4.00 -31.54 -26.30
CA TYR A 240 3.57 -31.43 -27.68
C TYR A 240 3.33 -29.96 -28.06
N HIS A 241 4.29 -29.35 -28.69
CA HIS A 241 4.16 -27.99 -29.21
C HIS A 241 4.27 -27.97 -30.72
N TRP A 242 3.20 -27.49 -31.32
CA TRP A 242 3.07 -27.46 -32.76
C TRP A 242 3.22 -26.04 -33.37
N SER A 243 3.02 -25.00 -32.58
CA SER A 243 3.22 -23.62 -33.01
C SER A 243 3.96 -22.82 -31.93
N ALA A 244 4.44 -21.64 -32.31
CA ALA A 244 5.07 -20.74 -31.37
C ALA A 244 4.11 -20.39 -30.23
N GLY A 245 4.54 -20.53 -29.02
CA GLY A 245 3.89 -19.93 -27.86
C GLY A 245 3.50 -20.82 -26.70
N GLY A 246 3.01 -21.98 -26.85
CA GLY A 246 2.58 -22.96 -25.85
C GLY A 246 2.86 -22.72 -24.37
N PRO A 247 2.29 -21.69 -23.70
CA PRO A 247 2.46 -21.50 -22.25
C PRO A 247 1.71 -22.59 -21.46
N GLY A 248 2.15 -22.81 -20.23
CA GLY A 248 1.40 -23.68 -19.32
C GLY A 248 0.09 -23.03 -18.90
N ILE A 249 0.15 -21.91 -18.24
CA ILE A 249 -1.01 -21.12 -17.82
C ILE A 249 -0.94 -19.73 -18.44
N GLN A 250 -2.07 -19.22 -18.91
CA GLN A 250 -2.15 -17.89 -19.52
C GLN A 250 -3.27 -17.05 -18.91
N VAL A 251 -2.92 -15.88 -18.40
CA VAL A 251 -3.85 -14.87 -17.88
C VAL A 251 -3.75 -13.64 -18.74
N GLU A 252 -4.83 -13.32 -19.46
CA GLU A 252 -4.91 -12.18 -20.35
C GLU A 252 -5.87 -11.12 -19.85
N ARG A 253 -5.47 -9.85 -20.08
CA ARG A 253 -6.26 -8.68 -19.78
C ARG A 253 -6.17 -7.69 -20.93
N SER A 254 -7.31 -7.37 -21.55
CA SER A 254 -7.40 -6.39 -22.64
C SER A 254 -8.51 -5.36 -22.46
N LYS A 255 -9.48 -5.65 -21.61
CA LYS A 255 -10.60 -4.78 -21.27
C LYS A 255 -10.97 -5.01 -19.82
N GLY A 256 -11.14 -3.93 -19.06
CA GLY A 256 -11.57 -4.03 -17.69
C GLY A 256 -10.58 -4.73 -16.76
N ASP A 257 -11.08 -5.09 -15.62
CA ASP A 257 -10.28 -5.55 -14.50
C ASP A 257 -10.25 -7.08 -14.46
N THR A 258 -9.06 -7.65 -14.54
CA THR A 258 -8.81 -9.05 -14.25
C THR A 258 -8.20 -9.08 -12.84
N THR A 259 -9.01 -9.44 -11.85
CA THR A 259 -8.68 -9.36 -10.44
C THR A 259 -8.81 -10.68 -9.74
N ASN A 260 -8.13 -10.84 -8.61
CA ASN A 260 -8.22 -11.99 -7.74
C ASN A 260 -7.88 -13.29 -8.48
N ILE A 261 -6.66 -13.38 -8.97
CA ILE A 261 -6.10 -14.55 -9.65
C ILE A 261 -5.16 -15.26 -8.68
N GLU A 262 -5.41 -16.51 -8.41
CA GLU A 262 -4.61 -17.37 -7.54
C GLU A 262 -4.16 -18.63 -8.31
N ILE A 263 -2.86 -18.87 -8.38
CA ILE A 263 -2.25 -19.99 -9.11
C ILE A 263 -1.28 -20.69 -8.16
N TYR A 264 -1.62 -21.90 -7.70
CA TYR A 264 -0.84 -22.56 -6.66
C TYR A 264 -0.84 -24.08 -6.75
N ASP A 265 0.15 -24.71 -6.12
CA ASP A 265 0.30 -26.18 -6.05
C ASP A 265 0.28 -26.88 -7.43
N ASN A 266 0.61 -26.17 -8.52
CA ASN A 266 0.69 -26.76 -9.83
C ASN A 266 2.12 -27.26 -10.12
N VAL A 267 2.21 -28.36 -10.86
CA VAL A 267 3.46 -28.81 -11.50
C VAL A 267 3.39 -28.45 -12.98
N ILE A 268 4.32 -27.60 -13.43
CA ILE A 268 4.35 -27.06 -14.79
C ILE A 268 5.67 -27.40 -15.43
N THR A 269 5.64 -28.23 -16.46
CA THR A 269 6.86 -28.73 -17.11
C THR A 269 6.78 -28.71 -18.63
N ASN A 270 7.94 -28.77 -19.28
CA ASN A 270 8.10 -28.88 -20.73
C ASN A 270 7.33 -27.82 -21.53
N THR A 271 7.07 -26.64 -20.95
CA THR A 271 6.33 -25.62 -21.69
C THR A 271 7.18 -25.05 -22.81
N TYR A 272 6.59 -24.90 -24.00
CA TYR A 272 7.27 -24.28 -25.11
C TYR A 272 7.33 -22.76 -24.97
N GLY A 273 6.22 -22.12 -24.55
CA GLY A 273 6.16 -20.74 -24.07
C GLY A 273 6.49 -20.63 -22.57
N PRO A 274 6.12 -19.53 -21.91
CA PRO A 274 6.29 -19.38 -20.48
C PRO A 274 5.57 -20.45 -19.68
N GLY A 275 6.09 -20.80 -18.51
CA GLY A 275 5.31 -21.64 -17.57
C GLY A 275 4.00 -20.96 -17.20
N ILE A 276 4.06 -19.71 -16.75
CA ILE A 276 2.89 -18.83 -16.56
C ILE A 276 3.11 -17.55 -17.35
N TRP A 277 2.09 -17.12 -18.09
CA TRP A 277 2.13 -15.89 -18.87
C TRP A 277 1.04 -14.91 -18.44
N LEU A 278 1.44 -13.79 -17.87
CA LEU A 278 0.57 -12.67 -17.55
C LEU A 278 0.64 -11.62 -18.65
N ILE A 279 -0.45 -11.39 -19.38
CA ILE A 279 -0.50 -10.49 -20.52
C ILE A 279 -1.47 -9.34 -20.24
N GLY A 280 -0.93 -8.14 -20.03
CA GLY A 280 -1.72 -6.90 -20.10
C GLY A 280 -1.52 -6.24 -21.45
N THR A 281 -2.57 -6.12 -22.25
CA THR A 281 -2.53 -5.41 -23.55
C THR A 281 -2.93 -3.94 -23.41
N ALA A 282 -2.72 -3.14 -24.47
CA ALA A 282 -2.95 -1.71 -24.44
C ALA A 282 -4.40 -1.32 -24.07
N GLY A 283 -4.55 -0.46 -23.09
CA GLY A 283 -5.82 0.09 -22.62
C GLY A 283 -5.60 0.93 -21.36
N ALA A 284 -6.54 1.81 -21.05
CA ALA A 284 -6.55 2.48 -19.75
C ALA A 284 -6.98 1.47 -18.68
N TYR A 285 -6.10 1.17 -17.74
CA TYR A 285 -6.36 0.27 -16.63
C TYR A 285 -6.48 1.03 -15.34
N ASP A 286 -7.43 0.67 -14.51
CA ASP A 286 -7.41 1.06 -13.11
C ASP A 286 -6.30 0.28 -12.39
N LYS A 287 -5.28 1.02 -11.95
CA LYS A 287 -4.08 0.47 -11.31
C LYS A 287 -4.37 -0.24 -9.99
N SER A 288 -5.52 0.00 -9.39
CA SER A 288 -5.88 -0.51 -8.06
C SER A 288 -6.44 -1.93 -8.05
N LEU A 289 -6.80 -2.49 -9.20
CA LEU A 289 -7.70 -3.63 -9.27
C LEU A 289 -7.05 -4.96 -9.67
N SER A 290 -5.77 -5.01 -10.02
CA SER A 290 -5.13 -6.30 -10.29
C SER A 290 -4.47 -6.87 -9.04
N SER A 291 -4.85 -8.08 -8.66
CA SER A 291 -4.12 -8.92 -7.72
C SER A 291 -3.90 -10.28 -8.35
N VAL A 292 -2.65 -10.68 -8.43
CA VAL A 292 -2.24 -12.01 -8.92
C VAL A 292 -1.32 -12.63 -7.88
N HIS A 293 -1.66 -13.79 -7.37
CA HIS A 293 -0.87 -14.53 -6.41
C HIS A 293 -0.45 -15.88 -7.02
N ILE A 294 0.85 -16.10 -7.17
CA ILE A 294 1.46 -17.30 -7.73
C ILE A 294 2.33 -17.92 -6.65
N HIS A 295 1.92 -19.08 -6.11
CA HIS A 295 2.63 -19.66 -4.98
C HIS A 295 2.62 -21.19 -4.97
N HIS A 296 3.60 -21.80 -4.31
CA HIS A 296 3.74 -23.23 -4.12
C HIS A 296 3.77 -24.05 -5.43
N ASN A 297 4.02 -23.40 -6.58
CA ASN A 297 4.15 -24.13 -7.85
C ASN A 297 5.58 -24.65 -8.04
N ILE A 298 5.68 -25.74 -8.80
CA ILE A 298 6.93 -26.33 -9.23
C ILE A 298 7.05 -26.20 -10.75
N PHE A 299 8.11 -25.52 -11.19
CA PHE A 299 8.44 -25.34 -12.60
C PHE A 299 9.75 -26.07 -12.90
N TYR A 300 9.75 -26.91 -13.91
CA TYR A 300 11.00 -27.45 -14.47
C TYR A 300 10.92 -27.55 -15.99
N ASP A 301 12.05 -27.35 -16.67
CA ASP A 301 12.14 -27.38 -18.14
C ASP A 301 11.12 -26.50 -18.86
N SER A 302 10.76 -25.35 -18.31
CA SER A 302 9.79 -24.42 -18.90
C SER A 302 10.47 -23.37 -19.77
N GLY A 303 9.77 -22.89 -20.82
CA GLY A 303 10.24 -21.82 -21.70
C GLY A 303 11.18 -22.32 -22.79
N THR A 304 11.00 -23.54 -23.32
CA THR A 304 11.97 -24.23 -24.18
C THR A 304 12.00 -23.77 -25.64
N ASN A 305 11.10 -22.86 -26.07
CA ASN A 305 11.04 -22.39 -27.46
C ASN A 305 12.27 -21.53 -27.80
N PRO A 306 13.14 -21.97 -28.73
CA PRO A 306 14.32 -21.20 -29.10
C PRO A 306 14.02 -20.03 -30.03
N SER A 307 12.83 -19.97 -30.63
CA SER A 307 12.46 -19.02 -31.69
C SER A 307 11.82 -17.73 -31.18
N ILE A 308 11.33 -17.69 -29.93
CA ILE A 308 10.67 -16.54 -29.35
C ILE A 308 11.45 -16.00 -28.13
N GLU A 309 11.35 -14.69 -27.88
CA GLU A 309 12.06 -14.07 -26.74
C GLU A 309 11.27 -14.10 -25.44
N TRP A 310 9.95 -14.17 -25.55
CA TRP A 310 9.03 -14.12 -24.43
C TRP A 310 8.77 -15.52 -23.83
N VAL A 311 9.82 -16.09 -23.25
CA VAL A 311 9.81 -17.36 -22.52
C VAL A 311 10.35 -17.17 -21.10
N GLY A 312 10.07 -18.10 -20.23
CA GLY A 312 10.52 -18.08 -18.83
C GLY A 312 9.64 -18.96 -17.93
N GLY A 313 9.90 -18.98 -16.65
CA GLY A 313 9.03 -19.59 -15.66
C GLY A 313 7.75 -18.80 -15.51
N VAL A 314 7.83 -17.60 -14.94
CA VAL A 314 6.75 -16.63 -14.93
C VAL A 314 7.15 -15.41 -15.75
N LEU A 315 6.40 -15.13 -16.81
CA LEU A 315 6.56 -13.95 -17.63
C LEU A 315 5.40 -13.00 -17.40
N GLY A 316 5.69 -11.76 -16.99
CA GLY A 316 4.69 -10.77 -16.63
C GLY A 316 4.82 -9.44 -17.32
N SER A 317 3.68 -8.86 -17.73
CA SER A 317 3.57 -7.48 -18.15
C SER A 317 2.17 -6.93 -17.91
N GLY A 318 2.08 -5.67 -17.45
CA GLY A 318 0.82 -4.95 -17.35
C GLY A 318 -0.14 -5.40 -16.27
N PHE A 319 0.35 -6.01 -15.21
CA PHE A 319 -0.39 -6.31 -13.99
C PHE A 319 0.20 -5.56 -12.81
N HIS A 320 -0.65 -5.11 -11.89
CA HIS A 320 -0.27 -4.54 -10.61
C HIS A 320 -0.40 -5.58 -9.49
N ASN A 321 0.34 -5.39 -8.40
CA ASN A 321 0.23 -6.21 -7.20
C ASN A 321 0.37 -7.72 -7.50
N VAL A 322 1.37 -8.06 -8.30
CA VAL A 322 1.72 -9.48 -8.55
C VAL A 322 2.60 -9.94 -7.39
N LEU A 323 2.19 -11.02 -6.73
CA LEU A 323 2.99 -11.69 -5.70
C LEU A 323 3.37 -13.10 -6.22
N ILE A 324 4.67 -13.36 -6.26
CA ILE A 324 5.24 -14.65 -6.64
C ILE A 324 6.04 -15.15 -5.43
N GLU A 325 5.52 -16.15 -4.72
CA GLU A 325 6.16 -16.59 -3.50
C GLU A 325 6.13 -18.12 -3.33
N ASN A 326 7.13 -18.64 -2.61
CA ASN A 326 7.18 -20.05 -2.29
C ASN A 326 7.02 -20.97 -3.52
N ASN A 327 7.67 -20.66 -4.64
CA ASN A 327 7.72 -21.54 -5.80
C ASN A 327 9.13 -22.13 -5.95
N VAL A 328 9.25 -23.20 -6.72
CA VAL A 328 10.53 -23.76 -7.19
C VAL A 328 10.61 -23.64 -8.70
N PHE A 329 11.71 -23.08 -9.18
CA PHE A 329 12.07 -22.98 -10.60
C PHE A 329 13.38 -23.74 -10.83
N ASP A 330 13.38 -24.81 -11.57
CA ASP A 330 14.55 -25.62 -11.90
C ASP A 330 14.72 -25.81 -13.41
N GLY A 331 15.88 -25.45 -13.95
CA GLY A 331 16.17 -25.62 -15.36
C GLY A 331 15.36 -24.75 -16.33
N VAL A 332 14.71 -23.70 -15.84
CA VAL A 332 13.86 -22.82 -16.65
C VAL A 332 14.70 -22.02 -17.65
N HIS A 333 14.21 -21.91 -18.90
CA HIS A 333 14.90 -21.14 -19.94
C HIS A 333 14.62 -19.64 -19.82
N ASN A 334 15.56 -18.79 -20.17
CA ASN A 334 15.58 -17.33 -20.09
C ASN A 334 15.67 -16.80 -18.66
N ALA A 335 14.65 -16.94 -17.83
CA ALA A 335 14.67 -16.57 -16.43
C ALA A 335 13.53 -17.28 -15.67
N ALA A 336 13.70 -17.48 -14.36
CA ALA A 336 12.63 -17.98 -13.51
C ALA A 336 11.47 -16.96 -13.47
N VAL A 337 11.79 -15.67 -13.26
CA VAL A 337 10.83 -14.56 -13.32
C VAL A 337 11.35 -13.48 -14.26
N VAL A 338 10.51 -13.05 -15.20
CA VAL A 338 10.86 -11.99 -16.16
C VAL A 338 9.71 -11.03 -16.41
N ASN A 339 9.96 -9.72 -16.29
CA ASN A 339 9.05 -8.68 -16.77
C ASN A 339 9.48 -8.26 -18.18
N MET A 340 8.65 -8.58 -19.15
CA MET A 340 8.83 -8.13 -20.55
C MET A 340 7.50 -8.20 -21.32
N TYR A 341 7.41 -7.43 -22.41
CA TYR A 341 6.31 -7.55 -23.37
C TYR A 341 6.56 -8.70 -24.34
N SER A 342 5.48 -9.33 -24.77
CA SER A 342 5.52 -10.24 -25.92
C SER A 342 5.58 -9.42 -27.23
N THR A 343 6.38 -9.86 -28.17
CA THR A 343 6.43 -9.27 -29.51
C THR A 343 5.18 -9.55 -30.32
N ASP A 344 4.42 -10.61 -29.98
CA ASP A 344 3.19 -10.97 -30.68
C ASP A 344 1.99 -10.09 -30.32
N THR A 345 2.01 -9.42 -29.20
CA THR A 345 0.89 -8.60 -28.71
C THR A 345 1.04 -7.11 -28.97
N ASN A 346 1.97 -6.69 -29.76
CA ASN A 346 2.21 -5.35 -30.35
C ASN A 346 1.99 -4.09 -29.50
N ALA A 347 1.54 -4.18 -28.26
CA ALA A 347 1.39 -3.02 -27.40
C ALA A 347 1.42 -3.46 -25.94
N GLY A 348 2.49 -3.13 -25.29
CA GLY A 348 2.49 -3.12 -23.84
C GLY A 348 1.47 -2.13 -23.28
N PRO A 349 1.04 -2.29 -22.03
CA PRO A 349 0.10 -1.37 -21.40
C PRO A 349 0.70 0.05 -21.38
N SER A 350 -0.11 1.02 -21.69
CA SER A 350 0.23 2.41 -21.43
C SER A 350 0.15 2.64 -19.92
N GLY A 351 1.27 2.94 -19.27
CA GLY A 351 1.30 3.27 -17.84
C GLY A 351 2.61 2.91 -17.18
N THR A 352 2.73 3.35 -15.94
CA THR A 352 3.88 3.10 -15.04
C THR A 352 3.38 2.66 -13.68
N GLY A 353 4.27 2.12 -12.85
CA GLY A 353 3.97 1.75 -11.47
C GLY A 353 3.40 0.34 -11.34
N PHE A 354 3.66 -0.55 -12.29
CA PHE A 354 3.39 -1.98 -12.15
C PHE A 354 4.39 -2.59 -11.15
N THR A 355 3.91 -3.35 -10.19
CA THR A 355 4.74 -3.96 -9.14
C THR A 355 4.62 -5.46 -9.13
N THR A 356 5.77 -6.13 -9.00
CA THR A 356 5.86 -7.58 -8.80
C THR A 356 6.75 -7.82 -7.57
N THR A 357 6.22 -8.48 -6.55
CA THR A 357 6.99 -8.96 -5.40
C THR A 357 7.33 -10.42 -5.62
N VAL A 358 8.60 -10.75 -5.47
CA VAL A 358 9.14 -12.11 -5.64
C VAL A 358 9.86 -12.48 -4.36
N ARG A 359 9.29 -13.39 -3.57
CA ARG A 359 9.85 -13.73 -2.27
C ARG A 359 9.75 -15.23 -1.95
N ASN A 360 10.66 -15.71 -1.12
CA ASN A 360 10.69 -17.09 -0.67
C ASN A 360 10.73 -18.14 -1.79
N ASN A 361 11.16 -17.80 -3.00
CA ASN A 361 11.25 -18.75 -4.10
C ASN A 361 12.64 -19.39 -4.19
N ILE A 362 12.72 -20.59 -4.71
CA ILE A 362 13.98 -21.23 -5.12
C ILE A 362 14.09 -21.16 -6.63
N MET A 363 15.17 -20.57 -7.13
CA MET A 363 15.45 -20.39 -8.55
C MET A 363 16.82 -20.95 -8.89
N VAL A 364 16.85 -22.12 -9.49
CA VAL A 364 18.10 -22.84 -9.75
C VAL A 364 18.23 -23.25 -11.20
N ASN A 365 19.49 -23.39 -11.64
CA ASN A 365 19.87 -23.96 -12.93
C ASN A 365 19.21 -23.29 -14.14
N THR A 366 18.81 -22.01 -14.05
CA THR A 366 18.26 -21.33 -15.21
C THR A 366 19.24 -21.34 -16.38
N VAL A 367 18.75 -21.58 -17.56
CA VAL A 367 19.59 -21.71 -18.76
C VAL A 367 19.24 -20.62 -19.79
N PRO A 368 20.20 -20.23 -20.64
CA PRO A 368 19.91 -19.35 -21.74
C PRO A 368 18.85 -19.93 -22.67
N ARG A 369 18.00 -19.08 -23.23
CA ARG A 369 16.99 -19.46 -24.23
C ARG A 369 17.59 -20.25 -25.42
N THR A 370 18.75 -19.82 -25.89
CA THR A 370 19.59 -20.54 -26.84
C THR A 370 21.05 -20.35 -26.43
N THR A 371 21.95 -21.19 -26.94
CA THR A 371 23.39 -21.11 -26.66
C THR A 371 24.01 -19.74 -26.94
N ASN A 372 23.42 -18.95 -27.83
CA ASN A 372 23.92 -17.63 -28.24
C ASN A 372 23.02 -16.47 -27.79
N ALA A 373 22.00 -16.70 -26.97
CA ALA A 373 21.08 -15.65 -26.51
C ALA A 373 21.69 -14.83 -25.37
N ALA A 374 22.47 -13.82 -25.72
CA ALA A 374 23.07 -12.90 -24.75
C ALA A 374 22.01 -12.27 -23.84
N GLY A 375 22.28 -12.28 -22.52
CA GLY A 375 21.42 -11.64 -21.53
C GLY A 375 20.16 -12.43 -21.15
N THR A 376 20.17 -13.74 -21.34
CA THR A 376 19.18 -14.71 -20.85
C THR A 376 19.89 -15.80 -20.02
N GLY A 377 19.18 -16.48 -19.13
CA GLY A 377 19.76 -17.47 -18.19
C GLY A 377 20.07 -16.87 -16.82
N TYR A 378 19.22 -15.97 -16.36
CA TYR A 378 19.28 -15.37 -15.02
C TYR A 378 18.16 -15.91 -14.12
N GLY A 379 18.32 -15.78 -12.81
CA GLY A 379 17.21 -16.04 -11.89
C GLY A 379 16.04 -15.08 -12.14
N VAL A 380 16.29 -13.76 -12.11
CA VAL A 380 15.28 -12.73 -12.33
C VAL A 380 15.74 -11.67 -13.33
N ILE A 381 14.85 -11.29 -14.25
CA ILE A 381 15.12 -10.25 -15.25
C ILE A 381 14.00 -9.20 -15.24
N ASN A 382 14.35 -7.92 -15.16
CA ASN A 382 13.42 -6.84 -15.45
C ASN A 382 13.84 -6.13 -16.76
N ARG A 383 13.10 -6.34 -17.83
CA ARG A 383 13.31 -5.63 -19.13
C ARG A 383 12.44 -4.37 -19.23
N LEU A 384 11.56 -4.11 -18.27
CA LEU A 384 10.59 -3.01 -18.27
C LEU A 384 10.83 -2.02 -17.12
N THR A 385 12.09 -1.68 -16.88
CA THR A 385 12.53 -0.85 -15.73
C THR A 385 11.91 0.55 -15.67
N SER A 386 11.41 1.08 -16.78
CA SER A 386 10.73 2.38 -16.83
C SER A 386 9.27 2.33 -16.36
N SER A 387 8.66 1.16 -16.33
CA SER A 387 7.23 0.99 -16.03
C SER A 387 6.93 -0.06 -14.96
N HIS A 388 7.84 -1.02 -14.77
CA HIS A 388 7.65 -2.14 -13.85
C HIS A 388 8.75 -2.16 -12.78
N THR A 389 8.36 -2.37 -11.53
CA THR A 389 9.26 -2.60 -10.40
C THR A 389 9.17 -4.05 -9.96
N ILE A 390 10.33 -4.71 -9.76
CA ILE A 390 10.41 -6.01 -9.10
C ILE A 390 11.05 -5.79 -7.73
N VAL A 391 10.35 -6.21 -6.68
CA VAL A 391 10.85 -6.27 -5.30
C VAL A 391 11.23 -7.71 -4.99
N LEU A 392 12.44 -7.92 -4.49
CA LEU A 392 13.00 -9.23 -4.19
C LEU A 392 13.22 -9.37 -2.69
N GLU A 393 12.71 -10.45 -2.09
CA GLU A 393 12.79 -10.69 -0.65
C GLU A 393 13.03 -12.17 -0.35
N ASN A 394 14.17 -12.50 0.28
CA ASN A 394 14.44 -13.82 0.82
C ASN A 394 14.25 -15.00 -0.17
N ASN A 395 14.71 -14.85 -1.40
CA ASN A 395 14.75 -15.96 -2.36
C ASN A 395 16.06 -16.73 -2.24
N CYS A 396 16.06 -17.97 -2.69
CA CYS A 396 17.28 -18.75 -2.88
C CYS A 396 17.61 -18.88 -4.37
N LEU A 397 18.80 -18.43 -4.77
CA LEU A 397 19.26 -18.49 -6.17
C LEU A 397 20.59 -19.24 -6.25
N TYR A 398 20.65 -20.28 -7.10
CA TYR A 398 21.84 -21.10 -7.21
C TYR A 398 22.06 -21.60 -8.63
N ASN A 399 23.31 -21.63 -9.08
CA ASN A 399 23.75 -22.21 -10.35
C ASN A 399 23.00 -21.68 -11.60
N ASN A 400 22.57 -20.43 -11.60
CA ASN A 400 21.95 -19.79 -12.75
C ASN A 400 23.05 -19.39 -13.75
N THR A 401 22.91 -19.77 -15.02
CA THR A 401 24.00 -19.78 -16.01
C THR A 401 24.70 -18.43 -16.20
N LEU A 402 23.96 -17.31 -16.28
CA LEU A 402 24.54 -15.97 -16.45
C LEU A 402 24.50 -15.13 -15.16
N GLY A 403 23.98 -15.68 -14.07
CA GLY A 403 23.91 -15.03 -12.77
C GLY A 403 22.48 -14.92 -12.22
N ASN A 404 22.37 -14.27 -11.08
CA ASN A 404 21.12 -14.24 -10.34
C ASN A 404 20.16 -13.17 -10.87
N TYR A 405 20.67 -12.01 -11.29
CA TYR A 405 19.84 -10.85 -11.61
C TYR A 405 20.28 -10.11 -12.87
N LYS A 406 19.29 -9.56 -13.58
CA LYS A 406 19.49 -8.56 -14.62
C LYS A 406 18.49 -7.40 -14.45
N ASN A 407 19.02 -6.18 -14.27
CA ASN A 407 18.28 -4.93 -14.02
C ASN A 407 17.40 -4.94 -12.75
N VAL A 408 17.75 -5.74 -11.78
CA VAL A 408 17.19 -5.79 -10.43
C VAL A 408 18.30 -6.16 -9.44
N LYS A 409 18.06 -6.03 -8.16
CA LYS A 409 18.98 -6.43 -7.09
C LYS A 409 18.22 -6.80 -5.84
N SER A 410 18.81 -7.63 -5.00
CA SER A 410 18.32 -7.97 -3.66
C SER A 410 19.44 -7.80 -2.63
N THR A 411 19.04 -7.55 -1.40
CA THR A 411 19.93 -7.52 -0.22
C THR A 411 19.58 -8.60 0.80
N THR A 412 18.50 -9.34 0.58
CA THR A 412 17.97 -10.35 1.51
C THR A 412 17.98 -11.76 0.95
N ASP A 413 18.22 -11.92 -0.35
CA ASP A 413 18.25 -13.22 -1.01
C ASP A 413 19.53 -13.99 -0.67
N ILE A 414 19.44 -15.31 -0.60
CA ILE A 414 20.57 -16.21 -0.32
C ILE A 414 21.05 -16.92 -1.60
N TYR A 415 22.34 -17.28 -1.64
CA TYR A 415 23.00 -17.82 -2.84
C TYR A 415 23.66 -19.16 -2.54
N VAL A 416 22.85 -20.14 -2.15
CA VAL A 416 23.29 -21.45 -1.66
C VAL A 416 22.65 -22.57 -2.46
N ASN A 417 23.26 -23.74 -2.45
CA ASN A 417 22.64 -24.95 -2.97
C ASN A 417 21.45 -25.34 -2.06
N PRO A 418 20.20 -25.36 -2.55
CA PRO A 418 19.04 -25.67 -1.73
C PRO A 418 19.01 -27.11 -1.18
N LEU A 419 19.90 -27.98 -1.60
CA LEU A 419 19.99 -29.37 -1.14
C LEU A 419 18.66 -30.11 -1.21
N PHE A 420 18.08 -30.18 -2.39
CA PHE A 420 16.85 -30.96 -2.62
C PHE A 420 17.03 -32.44 -2.31
N ALA A 421 15.98 -33.08 -1.88
CA ALA A 421 15.95 -34.52 -1.60
C ALA A 421 16.28 -35.37 -2.81
N GLY A 422 15.71 -35.00 -3.97
CA GLY A 422 15.89 -35.73 -5.21
C GLY A 422 15.66 -34.88 -6.44
N GLN A 423 16.54 -33.93 -6.74
CA GLN A 423 16.34 -32.98 -7.86
C GLN A 423 16.13 -33.70 -9.21
N SER A 424 16.89 -34.75 -9.48
CA SER A 424 16.78 -35.54 -10.73
C SER A 424 15.48 -36.35 -10.86
N SER A 425 14.77 -36.52 -9.77
CA SER A 425 13.41 -37.13 -9.72
C SER A 425 12.33 -36.11 -9.45
N HIS A 426 12.68 -34.82 -9.51
CA HIS A 426 11.79 -33.69 -9.22
C HIS A 426 11.19 -33.70 -7.81
N ASP A 427 11.88 -34.31 -6.84
CA ASP A 427 11.56 -34.20 -5.42
C ASP A 427 12.29 -32.95 -4.84
N TYR A 428 11.55 -31.86 -4.73
CA TYR A 428 12.06 -30.56 -4.29
C TYR A 428 11.89 -30.30 -2.79
N HIS A 429 11.57 -31.31 -1.99
CA HIS A 429 11.68 -31.19 -0.54
C HIS A 429 13.14 -30.91 -0.13
N LEU A 430 13.28 -30.03 0.84
CA LEU A 430 14.59 -29.67 1.37
C LEU A 430 15.13 -30.78 2.28
N LYS A 431 16.38 -31.16 2.14
CA LYS A 431 17.01 -32.09 3.09
C LYS A 431 17.02 -31.51 4.49
N SER A 432 16.74 -32.33 5.49
CA SER A 432 16.75 -31.94 6.90
C SER A 432 17.24 -33.08 7.80
N VAL A 433 18.14 -32.74 8.71
CA VAL A 433 18.58 -33.66 9.79
C VAL A 433 17.47 -33.87 10.85
N ALA A 434 16.53 -32.93 10.97
CA ALA A 434 15.39 -32.99 11.88
C ALA A 434 14.18 -33.71 11.29
N GLY A 435 14.10 -33.75 9.96
CA GLY A 435 13.07 -34.47 9.28
C GLY A 435 12.52 -33.73 8.05
N ARG A 436 12.35 -34.44 6.97
CA ARG A 436 11.63 -34.02 5.79
C ARG A 436 10.56 -35.04 5.42
N TRP A 437 9.53 -34.56 4.75
CA TRP A 437 8.52 -35.45 4.19
C TRP A 437 9.02 -36.10 2.90
N ASN A 438 8.83 -37.41 2.73
CA ASN A 438 9.24 -38.14 1.53
C ASN A 438 8.06 -38.61 0.65
N GLY A 439 6.88 -38.01 0.84
CA GLY A 439 5.65 -38.42 0.18
C GLY A 439 4.81 -39.43 0.99
N ASN A 440 5.40 -40.09 1.99
CA ASN A 440 4.71 -41.11 2.79
C ASN A 440 4.98 -41.02 4.29
N THR A 441 6.20 -40.69 4.68
CA THR A 441 6.63 -40.58 6.09
C THR A 441 7.73 -39.56 6.26
N TRP A 442 7.97 -39.17 7.50
CA TRP A 442 9.07 -38.32 7.86
C TRP A 442 10.39 -39.11 7.90
N VAL A 443 11.41 -38.63 7.18
CA VAL A 443 12.75 -39.20 7.13
C VAL A 443 13.78 -38.13 7.48
N THR A 444 14.94 -38.54 7.99
CA THR A 444 16.05 -37.65 8.29
C THR A 444 17.16 -37.80 7.26
N ASP A 445 17.84 -36.69 6.95
CA ASP A 445 18.99 -36.64 6.07
C ASP A 445 20.27 -36.43 6.86
N SER A 446 21.43 -36.57 6.21
CA SER A 446 22.75 -36.33 6.83
C SER A 446 23.11 -34.85 6.92
N VAL A 447 22.38 -33.99 6.22
CA VAL A 447 22.60 -32.54 6.12
C VAL A 447 21.27 -31.82 6.07
N SER A 448 21.21 -30.55 6.51
CA SER A 448 20.06 -29.68 6.31
C SER A 448 20.34 -28.63 5.25
N SER A 449 19.30 -28.24 4.55
CA SER A 449 19.30 -27.11 3.64
C SER A 449 19.33 -25.78 4.39
N GLU A 450 20.11 -24.83 3.90
CA GLU A 450 20.09 -23.44 4.39
C GLU A 450 18.84 -22.67 3.95
N CYS A 451 17.99 -23.24 3.12
CA CYS A 451 16.68 -22.68 2.74
C CYS A 451 15.59 -22.95 3.80
N ILE A 452 15.86 -23.80 4.80
CA ILE A 452 14.98 -24.01 5.95
C ILE A 452 15.07 -22.77 6.84
N ASP A 453 13.94 -22.24 7.29
CA ASP A 453 13.80 -21.04 8.15
C ASP A 453 14.49 -19.78 7.58
N ALA A 454 14.65 -19.70 6.27
CA ALA A 454 15.36 -18.60 5.62
C ALA A 454 14.45 -17.62 4.86
N GLY A 455 13.15 -17.87 4.82
CA GLY A 455 12.19 -17.01 4.12
C GLY A 455 11.94 -15.68 4.81
N SER A 456 11.05 -14.86 4.27
CA SER A 456 10.74 -13.53 4.80
C SER A 456 10.09 -13.60 6.18
N PHE A 457 10.52 -12.76 7.10
CA PHE A 457 9.94 -12.67 8.45
C PHE A 457 8.49 -12.21 8.46
N SER A 458 8.04 -11.56 7.39
CA SER A 458 6.65 -11.13 7.24
C SER A 458 5.72 -12.21 6.71
N SER A 459 6.26 -13.36 6.29
CA SER A 459 5.48 -14.46 5.74
C SER A 459 4.96 -15.36 6.86
N ASP A 460 3.73 -15.86 6.67
CA ASP A 460 3.14 -16.84 7.56
C ASP A 460 3.86 -18.18 7.45
N TYR A 461 4.07 -18.85 8.57
CA TYR A 461 4.66 -20.18 8.69
C TYR A 461 3.82 -21.11 9.59
N SER A 462 2.62 -20.70 9.92
CA SER A 462 1.76 -21.38 10.91
C SER A 462 1.33 -22.78 10.49
N ASN A 463 1.41 -23.11 9.19
CA ASN A 463 1.10 -24.44 8.68
C ASN A 463 2.31 -25.38 8.64
N GLU A 464 3.51 -24.89 8.92
CA GLU A 464 4.70 -25.75 9.00
C GLU A 464 4.64 -26.64 10.25
N PRO A 465 5.24 -27.84 10.21
CA PRO A 465 5.28 -28.73 11.37
C PRO A 465 5.91 -28.06 12.59
N GLU A 466 5.55 -28.50 13.79
CA GLU A 466 6.30 -28.11 14.99
C GLU A 466 7.80 -28.35 14.79
N ASP A 467 8.63 -27.52 15.40
CA ASP A 467 10.07 -27.39 15.12
C ASP A 467 10.35 -26.65 13.78
N ASN A 468 9.60 -25.58 13.50
CA ASN A 468 9.72 -24.77 12.28
C ASN A 468 10.64 -23.55 12.40
N GLY A 469 11.47 -23.44 13.43
CA GLY A 469 12.41 -22.34 13.63
C GLY A 469 11.77 -20.95 13.77
N ASN A 470 10.46 -20.84 13.84
CA ASN A 470 9.66 -19.61 13.84
C ASN A 470 9.84 -18.72 12.60
N ARG A 471 10.10 -19.34 11.47
CA ARG A 471 10.29 -18.64 10.20
C ARG A 471 10.00 -19.59 9.03
N ILE A 472 9.38 -19.06 7.99
CA ILE A 472 9.00 -19.85 6.81
C ILE A 472 10.21 -20.44 6.07
N ASN A 473 10.06 -21.66 5.56
CA ASN A 473 11.00 -22.26 4.63
C ASN A 473 10.91 -21.62 3.24
N ILE A 474 12.03 -21.47 2.55
CA ILE A 474 12.03 -21.02 1.14
C ILE A 474 11.66 -22.19 0.23
N GLY A 475 10.87 -21.95 -0.81
CA GLY A 475 10.49 -22.93 -1.82
C GLY A 475 9.07 -23.48 -1.66
N ALA A 476 8.67 -24.38 -2.57
CA ALA A 476 7.28 -24.80 -2.77
C ALA A 476 6.60 -25.49 -1.56
N PHE A 477 7.36 -25.88 -0.57
CA PHE A 477 6.82 -26.54 0.63
C PHE A 477 6.79 -25.62 1.86
N GLY A 478 7.31 -24.39 1.78
CA GLY A 478 7.22 -23.41 2.88
C GLY A 478 5.78 -23.09 3.22
N ASN A 479 5.48 -22.87 4.50
CA ASN A 479 4.13 -22.72 5.04
C ASN A 479 3.17 -23.86 4.68
N THR A 480 3.66 -25.09 4.54
CA THR A 480 2.82 -26.27 4.36
C THR A 480 3.10 -27.31 5.46
N LYS A 481 2.16 -28.19 5.68
CA LYS A 481 2.34 -29.34 6.61
C LYS A 481 3.44 -30.31 6.17
N TYR A 482 4.00 -30.14 4.98
CA TYR A 482 5.09 -30.94 4.42
C TYR A 482 6.42 -30.21 4.41
N ALA A 483 6.49 -29.01 4.97
CA ALA A 483 7.73 -28.26 5.12
C ALA A 483 8.77 -29.06 5.91
N SER A 484 10.01 -29.01 5.47
CA SER A 484 11.11 -29.68 6.18
C SER A 484 11.34 -29.04 7.54
N LYS A 485 11.49 -29.88 8.56
CA LYS A 485 11.65 -29.43 9.95
C LYS A 485 13.00 -28.78 10.20
N SER A 486 13.01 -27.84 11.10
CA SER A 486 14.24 -27.24 11.62
C SER A 486 14.98 -28.22 12.52
N GLY A 487 16.19 -28.59 12.17
CA GLY A 487 17.07 -29.24 13.15
C GLY A 487 17.57 -28.22 14.15
N THR A 488 18.08 -28.71 15.27
CA THR A 488 18.98 -27.92 16.10
C THR A 488 20.35 -27.77 15.39
N LEU A 489 20.34 -27.15 14.21
CA LEU A 489 21.59 -26.67 13.60
C LEU A 489 22.03 -25.45 14.41
N PRO A 490 23.34 -25.22 14.55
CA PRO A 490 23.76 -23.91 14.97
C PRO A 490 23.17 -22.92 13.96
N ILE A 491 22.20 -22.16 14.40
CA ILE A 491 21.74 -20.96 13.71
C ILE A 491 23.03 -20.23 13.33
N ILE A 492 23.29 -20.05 12.04
CA ILE A 492 24.34 -19.14 11.62
C ILE A 492 23.85 -17.77 12.06
N ASN A 493 24.29 -17.37 13.23
CA ASN A 493 23.94 -16.10 13.78
C ASN A 493 24.71 -15.04 13.00
N ASN A 494 24.03 -14.26 12.20
CA ASN A 494 24.61 -13.12 11.52
C ASN A 494 24.74 -11.96 12.49
N PRO A 495 25.78 -11.13 12.38
CA PRO A 495 25.87 -9.95 13.22
C PRO A 495 24.74 -8.96 12.91
N PRO A 496 24.21 -8.27 13.91
CA PRO A 496 23.33 -7.13 13.66
C PRO A 496 24.06 -6.07 12.83
N VAL A 497 23.32 -5.26 12.09
CA VAL A 497 23.86 -4.15 11.29
C VAL A 497 23.38 -2.83 11.88
N MET A 498 24.31 -2.04 12.42
CA MET A 498 24.01 -0.71 12.93
C MET A 498 23.74 0.26 11.78
N ASN A 499 22.64 0.98 11.85
CA ASN A 499 22.39 2.06 10.90
C ASN A 499 23.39 3.20 11.13
N SER A 500 23.77 3.90 10.05
CA SER A 500 24.71 5.01 10.12
C SER A 500 24.17 6.10 11.04
N ILE A 501 25.01 6.55 11.97
CA ILE A 501 24.69 7.65 12.88
C ILE A 501 25.38 8.91 12.35
N PRO A 502 24.63 9.98 12.05
CA PRO A 502 25.25 11.21 11.55
C PRO A 502 25.97 11.98 12.65
N ASP A 503 26.98 12.75 12.26
CA ASP A 503 27.58 13.74 13.12
C ASP A 503 26.59 14.86 13.48
N VAL A 504 26.60 15.33 14.72
CA VAL A 504 25.62 16.29 15.23
C VAL A 504 26.34 17.51 15.83
N THR A 505 25.77 18.69 15.59
CA THR A 505 26.22 19.93 16.25
C THR A 505 25.10 20.46 17.15
N VAL A 506 25.45 20.84 18.38
CA VAL A 506 24.51 21.40 19.36
C VAL A 506 25.15 22.61 20.03
N GLU A 507 24.36 23.64 20.34
CA GLU A 507 24.85 24.81 21.11
C GLU A 507 24.93 24.45 22.61
N ALA A 508 25.94 24.96 23.28
CA ALA A 508 26.08 24.86 24.74
C ALA A 508 24.85 25.45 25.44
N GLY A 509 24.28 24.69 26.41
CA GLY A 509 23.05 25.08 27.10
C GLY A 509 21.76 24.61 26.40
N LYS A 510 21.86 23.88 25.29
CA LYS A 510 20.73 23.26 24.59
C LYS A 510 20.72 21.74 24.81
N SER A 511 19.53 21.15 24.63
CA SER A 511 19.38 19.71 24.73
C SER A 511 19.48 19.08 23.35
N LEU A 512 20.15 17.92 23.28
CA LEU A 512 20.28 17.06 22.12
C LEU A 512 19.63 15.72 22.46
N THR A 513 18.84 15.19 21.54
CA THR A 513 18.27 13.84 21.64
C THR A 513 18.21 13.22 20.25
N PHE A 514 18.64 11.96 20.13
CA PHE A 514 18.47 11.15 18.92
C PHE A 514 18.42 9.67 19.28
N THR A 515 17.91 8.85 18.37
CA THR A 515 17.80 7.39 18.55
C THR A 515 18.76 6.68 17.61
N VAL A 516 19.54 5.75 18.12
CA VAL A 516 20.30 4.78 17.32
C VAL A 516 19.44 3.58 17.02
N SER A 517 19.54 3.03 15.81
CA SER A 517 18.80 1.87 15.37
C SER A 517 19.68 0.90 14.62
N ALA A 518 19.30 -0.36 14.65
CA ALA A 518 19.99 -1.44 13.95
C ALA A 518 18.97 -2.45 13.41
N SER A 519 19.37 -3.25 12.45
CA SER A 519 18.60 -4.39 11.95
C SER A 519 19.40 -5.66 12.14
N ASP A 520 18.69 -6.75 12.35
CA ASP A 520 19.28 -8.09 12.41
C ASP A 520 18.53 -8.98 11.43
N VAL A 521 19.28 -9.65 10.56
CA VAL A 521 18.71 -10.49 9.50
C VAL A 521 18.07 -11.76 10.06
N ASP A 522 18.50 -12.17 11.25
CA ASP A 522 17.97 -13.35 11.95
C ASP A 522 16.79 -13.01 12.88
N GLY A 523 16.43 -11.72 12.98
CA GLY A 523 15.33 -11.24 13.84
C GLY A 523 15.62 -11.34 15.34
N ASN A 524 16.90 -11.41 15.73
CA ASN A 524 17.30 -11.51 17.12
C ASN A 524 16.95 -10.25 17.90
N THR A 525 16.65 -10.41 19.20
CA THR A 525 16.44 -9.26 20.08
C THR A 525 17.74 -8.48 20.23
N LEU A 526 17.73 -7.21 19.85
CA LEU A 526 18.87 -6.33 19.88
C LEU A 526 19.01 -5.61 21.21
N ALA A 527 20.23 -5.60 21.74
CA ALA A 527 20.62 -4.82 22.91
C ALA A 527 21.63 -3.75 22.52
N TYR A 528 21.37 -2.51 22.93
CA TYR A 528 22.25 -1.39 22.62
C TYR A 528 23.13 -1.02 23.80
N SER A 529 24.31 -0.53 23.50
CA SER A 529 25.22 0.09 24.48
C SER A 529 25.95 1.29 23.87
N ALA A 530 26.47 2.16 24.72
CA ALA A 530 27.23 3.31 24.27
C ALA A 530 28.46 3.51 25.15
N SER A 531 29.58 3.94 24.56
CA SER A 531 30.82 4.28 25.23
C SER A 531 31.31 5.67 24.81
N GLY A 532 32.11 6.33 25.69
CA GLY A 532 32.56 7.69 25.44
C GLY A 532 31.46 8.74 25.75
N ILE A 533 30.47 8.38 26.55
CA ILE A 533 29.33 9.26 26.89
C ILE A 533 29.85 10.48 27.68
N PRO A 534 29.60 11.72 27.24
CA PRO A 534 29.98 12.92 27.94
C PRO A 534 29.30 13.11 29.31
N SER A 535 29.92 13.86 30.20
CA SER A 535 29.30 14.18 31.48
C SER A 535 27.96 14.91 31.29
N GLY A 536 26.92 14.43 31.95
CA GLY A 536 25.55 14.95 31.84
C GLY A 536 24.75 14.41 30.68
N ALA A 537 25.32 13.55 29.83
CA ALA A 537 24.57 12.82 28.82
C ALA A 537 24.13 11.45 29.36
N ALA A 538 23.06 10.92 28.79
CA ALA A 538 22.49 9.61 29.10
C ALA A 538 22.18 8.81 27.83
N PHE A 539 22.28 7.50 27.92
CA PHE A 539 21.89 6.57 26.86
C PHE A 539 20.99 5.47 27.44
N ASP A 540 19.83 5.28 26.85
CA ASP A 540 18.92 4.20 27.22
C ASP A 540 19.17 2.99 26.32
N SER A 541 19.71 1.93 26.87
CA SER A 541 20.07 0.70 26.17
C SER A 541 18.90 -0.11 25.64
N LYS A 542 17.67 0.14 26.08
CA LYS A 542 16.47 -0.55 25.59
C LYS A 542 15.84 0.13 24.40
N SER A 543 15.76 1.45 24.45
CA SER A 543 15.15 2.25 23.38
C SER A 543 16.15 2.78 22.36
N GLY A 544 17.47 2.66 22.62
CA GLY A 544 18.51 3.25 21.78
C GLY A 544 18.56 4.78 21.82
N ILE A 545 17.90 5.42 22.79
CA ILE A 545 17.82 6.87 22.87
C ILE A 545 19.05 7.44 23.58
N PHE A 546 19.78 8.31 22.89
CA PHE A 546 20.80 9.17 23.47
C PHE A 546 20.19 10.54 23.77
N SER A 547 20.46 11.07 24.96
CA SER A 547 20.02 12.39 25.37
C SER A 547 21.13 13.12 26.12
N TRP A 548 21.30 14.42 25.84
CA TRP A 548 22.29 15.26 26.49
C TRP A 548 21.79 16.70 26.62
N ALA A 549 21.65 17.15 27.84
CA ALA A 549 21.48 18.57 28.14
C ALA A 549 22.87 19.20 28.30
N THR A 550 23.37 19.86 27.27
CA THR A 550 24.68 20.47 27.27
C THR A 550 24.72 21.71 28.18
N ALA A 551 25.87 22.02 28.75
CA ALA A 551 26.07 23.22 29.59
C ALA A 551 27.18 24.09 29.02
N ALA A 552 27.22 25.38 29.44
CA ALA A 552 28.33 26.25 29.15
C ALA A 552 29.64 25.68 29.75
N GLY A 553 30.71 25.72 28.98
CA GLY A 553 32.00 25.12 29.33
C GLY A 553 32.17 23.67 28.85
N GLN A 554 31.18 23.12 28.14
CA GLN A 554 31.24 21.81 27.47
C GLN A 554 31.50 21.95 25.96
N GLU A 555 31.94 23.12 25.50
CA GLU A 555 32.27 23.30 24.09
C GLU A 555 33.45 22.39 23.68
N GLY A 556 33.31 21.75 22.54
CA GLY A 556 34.28 20.76 22.02
C GLY A 556 33.62 19.67 21.16
N THR A 557 34.45 18.79 20.65
CA THR A 557 33.99 17.66 19.86
C THR A 557 34.09 16.37 20.69
N TYR A 558 33.01 15.60 20.75
CA TYR A 558 32.86 14.37 21.50
C TYR A 558 32.61 13.22 20.53
N SER A 559 33.41 12.17 20.64
CA SER A 559 33.23 10.95 19.85
C SER A 559 32.58 9.88 20.71
N ILE A 560 31.40 9.44 20.34
CA ILE A 560 30.63 8.44 21.07
C ILE A 560 30.47 7.22 20.18
N THR A 561 30.88 6.07 20.66
CA THR A 561 30.68 4.80 19.97
C THR A 561 29.47 4.09 20.52
N PHE A 562 28.50 3.81 19.65
CA PHE A 562 27.32 3.00 19.94
C PHE A 562 27.56 1.60 19.42
N GLU A 563 27.17 0.62 20.21
CA GLU A 563 27.30 -0.80 19.88
C GLU A 563 25.93 -1.46 19.97
N VAL A 564 25.61 -2.33 19.03
CA VAL A 564 24.45 -3.22 19.06
C VAL A 564 24.93 -4.65 19.16
N SER A 565 24.21 -5.47 19.92
CA SER A 565 24.47 -6.89 20.08
C SER A 565 23.15 -7.67 20.03
N ASP A 566 23.19 -8.81 19.36
CA ASP A 566 22.16 -9.85 19.35
C ASP A 566 22.32 -10.88 20.51
N GLY A 567 23.26 -10.64 21.38
CA GLY A 567 23.65 -11.55 22.47
C GLY A 567 24.82 -12.47 22.14
N LYS A 568 25.25 -12.57 20.86
CA LYS A 568 26.38 -13.38 20.40
C LYS A 568 27.38 -12.59 19.57
N LEU A 569 26.90 -11.83 18.61
CA LEU A 569 27.70 -11.00 17.70
C LEU A 569 27.36 -9.51 17.93
N LYS A 570 28.18 -8.65 17.35
CA LYS A 570 28.06 -7.20 17.56
C LYS A 570 28.40 -6.43 16.30
N ASP A 571 27.84 -5.22 16.22
CA ASP A 571 28.25 -4.19 15.28
C ASP A 571 28.29 -2.83 16.00
N SER A 572 29.00 -1.86 15.44
CA SER A 572 29.16 -0.55 16.08
C SER A 572 29.28 0.58 15.07
N ALA A 573 28.79 1.75 15.45
CA ALA A 573 28.94 2.99 14.73
C ALA A 573 29.36 4.11 15.69
N THR A 574 30.17 5.05 15.20
CA THR A 574 30.64 6.19 16.00
C THR A 574 30.01 7.46 15.47
N ALA A 575 29.44 8.26 16.37
CA ALA A 575 28.94 9.60 16.09
C ALA A 575 29.89 10.66 16.66
N SER A 576 30.14 11.73 15.92
CA SER A 576 30.84 12.94 16.39
C SER A 576 29.81 13.99 16.79
N ILE A 577 29.86 14.41 18.05
CA ILE A 577 28.98 15.47 18.56
C ILE A 577 29.83 16.73 18.84
N SER A 578 29.56 17.79 18.10
CA SER A 578 30.21 19.08 18.28
C SER A 578 29.35 20.01 19.12
N VAL A 579 29.78 20.31 20.35
CA VAL A 579 29.14 21.33 21.19
C VAL A 579 29.82 22.66 20.86
N VAL A 580 29.07 23.58 20.28
CA VAL A 580 29.56 24.93 19.91
C VAL A 580 29.09 25.95 20.91
N LYS A 581 29.86 27.04 21.02
CA LYS A 581 29.51 28.14 21.91
C LYS A 581 28.20 28.76 21.45
N GLN A 582 27.28 29.03 22.39
CA GLN A 582 26.06 29.76 22.09
C GLN A 582 26.43 31.18 21.65
N GLU A 583 26.10 31.55 20.41
CA GLU A 583 26.24 32.92 19.95
C GLU A 583 25.23 33.81 20.66
N SER A 584 25.71 34.76 21.44
CA SER A 584 24.85 35.79 21.99
C SER A 584 24.40 36.72 20.86
N PRO A 585 23.17 37.25 20.90
CA PRO A 585 22.72 38.24 19.93
C PRO A 585 23.71 39.40 19.85
N SER A 586 24.25 39.63 18.65
CA SER A 586 25.14 40.75 18.42
C SER A 586 24.36 41.97 17.92
N PRO A 587 24.73 43.20 18.31
CA PRO A 587 24.11 44.38 17.71
C PRO A 587 24.30 44.41 16.20
N VAL A 588 23.24 44.81 15.49
CA VAL A 588 23.28 45.00 14.04
C VAL A 588 24.30 46.12 13.74
N ALA A 589 25.34 45.78 12.97
CA ALA A 589 26.30 46.75 12.47
C ALA A 589 25.68 47.46 11.28
N GLY A 590 25.62 48.77 11.27
CA GLY A 590 25.08 49.51 10.13
C GLY A 590 24.38 50.83 10.56
N LYS A 591 23.71 51.42 9.58
CA LYS A 591 23.00 52.69 9.80
C LYS A 591 21.72 52.46 10.60
N VAL A 592 21.48 53.34 11.54
CA VAL A 592 20.22 53.45 12.26
C VAL A 592 19.69 54.88 12.09
N TYR A 593 18.38 54.97 11.86
CA TYR A 593 17.69 56.25 11.78
C TYR A 593 16.46 56.19 12.65
N ASP A 594 16.15 57.28 13.37
CA ASP A 594 14.84 57.43 14.01
C ASP A 594 14.28 58.82 13.78
N ASN A 595 12.98 58.97 14.02
CA ASN A 595 12.36 60.30 13.98
C ASN A 595 11.07 60.29 14.79
N ARG A 596 10.93 61.35 15.55
CA ARG A 596 9.74 61.58 16.38
C ARG A 596 8.56 62.03 15.55
N LEU A 597 7.42 61.51 15.83
CA LEU A 597 6.13 61.88 15.24
C LEU A 597 5.28 62.55 16.33
N ARG A 598 5.10 63.87 16.25
CA ARG A 598 4.41 64.64 17.29
C ARG A 598 3.14 65.32 16.78
N GLU A 599 2.01 64.98 17.38
CA GLU A 599 0.71 65.55 17.02
C GLU A 599 0.66 67.07 17.22
N ALA A 600 1.28 67.56 18.27
CA ALA A 600 1.34 69.02 18.57
C ALA A 600 2.16 69.85 17.56
N SER A 601 3.01 69.19 16.74
CA SER A 601 3.89 69.87 15.75
C SER A 601 3.89 69.06 14.47
N PRO A 602 2.77 68.95 13.76
CA PRO A 602 2.51 67.85 12.77
C PRO A 602 3.36 67.94 11.49
N GLU A 603 3.95 69.10 11.18
CA GLU A 603 4.80 69.31 10.01
C GLU A 603 6.30 69.32 10.34
N VAL A 604 6.66 69.31 11.64
CA VAL A 604 8.06 69.43 12.06
C VAL A 604 8.75 68.08 11.94
N VAL A 605 9.90 68.05 11.29
CA VAL A 605 10.84 66.91 11.21
C VAL A 605 11.80 66.98 12.39
N TYR A 606 11.98 65.86 13.07
CA TYR A 606 12.84 65.77 14.27
C TYR A 606 14.05 64.85 14.02
N GLN A 607 14.64 64.94 12.85
CA GLN A 607 15.73 64.04 12.43
C GLN A 607 16.91 64.01 13.41
N ASP A 608 17.32 65.19 13.91
CA ASP A 608 18.50 65.33 14.78
C ASP A 608 18.13 65.41 16.28
N SER A 609 16.99 64.81 16.65
CA SER A 609 16.56 64.81 18.05
C SER A 609 17.37 63.79 18.84
N SER A 610 17.90 64.20 20.01
CA SER A 610 18.67 63.32 20.90
C SER A 610 17.83 62.31 21.67
N PHE A 611 16.53 62.23 21.42
CA PHE A 611 15.61 61.30 22.10
C PHE A 611 14.42 60.93 21.26
N ILE A 612 13.94 59.73 21.52
CA ILE A 612 12.71 59.07 21.02
C ILE A 612 11.64 59.27 22.08
N ASP A 613 10.39 59.54 21.67
CA ASP A 613 9.28 59.68 22.61
C ASP A 613 8.02 58.97 22.20
N VAL A 614 7.34 58.37 23.17
CA VAL A 614 6.06 57.68 23.00
C VAL A 614 5.07 58.01 24.10
N GLY A 615 3.77 57.87 23.80
CA GLY A 615 2.71 58.10 24.75
C GLY A 615 1.86 59.33 24.44
N GLY A 616 1.34 59.99 25.46
CA GLY A 616 0.50 61.17 25.32
C GLY A 616 0.64 62.17 26.46
N MET A 617 0.41 63.40 26.11
CA MET A 617 0.31 64.54 27.05
C MET A 617 -0.88 65.43 26.67
N SER A 618 -1.17 66.50 27.45
CA SER A 618 -2.20 67.47 27.09
C SER A 618 -1.94 68.16 25.74
N SER A 619 -0.69 68.17 25.27
CA SER A 619 -0.25 68.69 23.97
C SER A 619 -0.48 67.75 22.79
N GLY A 620 -0.88 66.49 22.99
CA GLY A 620 -1.15 65.50 21.94
C GLY A 620 -0.37 64.21 22.10
N LYS A 621 -0.36 63.40 21.05
CA LYS A 621 0.22 62.08 20.98
C LYS A 621 1.68 62.15 20.46
N TYR A 622 2.45 61.14 20.90
CA TYR A 622 3.85 60.96 20.57
C TYR A 622 4.10 59.56 20.14
N ARG A 623 4.73 59.40 18.98
CA ARG A 623 5.14 58.14 18.38
C ARG A 623 6.56 58.28 17.82
N ASP A 624 7.16 57.17 17.49
CA ASP A 624 8.46 57.17 16.86
C ASP A 624 8.53 56.12 15.74
N ALA A 625 9.31 56.44 14.71
CA ALA A 625 9.66 55.49 13.63
C ALA A 625 11.19 55.31 13.69
N ILE A 626 11.63 54.07 13.79
CA ILE A 626 13.04 53.71 13.80
C ILE A 626 13.33 52.64 12.75
N TRP A 627 14.49 52.76 12.08
CA TRP A 627 14.93 51.84 11.04
C TRP A 627 16.37 51.40 11.29
N PHE A 628 16.66 50.12 11.11
CA PHE A 628 17.97 49.51 11.17
C PHE A 628 18.30 48.83 9.86
N ASP A 629 19.57 48.89 9.46
CA ASP A 629 20.09 48.21 8.28
C ASP A 629 20.14 46.69 8.54
N LEU A 630 19.30 45.94 7.85
CA LEU A 630 19.25 44.49 7.91
C LEU A 630 19.88 43.81 6.67
N SER A 631 20.61 44.52 5.84
CA SER A 631 21.20 44.05 4.58
C SER A 631 22.19 42.89 4.76
N GLU A 632 22.84 42.80 5.93
CA GLU A 632 23.72 41.67 6.30
C GLU A 632 22.97 40.36 6.57
N TYR A 633 21.65 40.41 6.73
CA TYR A 633 20.77 39.25 7.02
C TYR A 633 19.95 38.95 5.79
N ASN A 634 20.51 38.18 4.85
CA ASN A 634 19.86 37.81 3.59
C ASN A 634 18.85 36.67 3.76
N VAL A 635 18.11 36.38 2.70
CA VAL A 635 17.02 35.33 2.65
C VAL A 635 17.46 33.94 3.12
N SER A 636 18.76 33.66 3.11
CA SER A 636 19.30 32.36 3.57
C SER A 636 19.66 32.31 5.05
N ALA A 637 19.64 33.47 5.75
CA ALA A 637 19.98 33.51 7.15
C ALA A 637 18.76 33.23 8.03
N GLU A 638 18.70 32.03 8.63
CA GLU A 638 17.71 31.77 9.67
C GLU A 638 17.98 32.55 10.92
N ILE A 639 17.06 33.42 11.30
CA ILE A 639 17.16 34.22 12.52
C ILE A 639 16.64 33.43 13.72
N SER A 640 17.47 33.24 14.76
CA SER A 640 17.04 32.58 15.99
C SER A 640 16.33 33.54 16.94
N SER A 641 16.88 34.77 17.11
CA SER A 641 16.27 35.81 17.95
C SER A 641 16.62 37.22 17.46
N ALA A 642 15.75 38.19 17.73
CA ALA A 642 16.00 39.61 17.52
C ALA A 642 15.35 40.46 18.62
N ASN A 643 16.15 41.30 19.28
CA ASN A 643 15.71 42.18 20.36
C ASN A 643 15.99 43.62 20.02
N LEU A 644 14.95 44.45 20.08
CA LEU A 644 15.03 45.91 19.94
C LEU A 644 15.13 46.53 21.34
N SER A 645 16.18 47.27 21.60
CA SER A 645 16.53 47.77 22.95
C SER A 645 16.64 49.27 22.96
N PHE A 646 16.08 49.90 23.99
CA PHE A 646 16.08 51.34 24.23
C PHE A 646 16.52 51.70 25.63
N CYS A 647 17.36 52.74 25.78
CA CYS A 647 17.81 53.23 27.07
C CYS A 647 16.85 54.33 27.59
N TRP A 648 16.14 54.01 28.67
CA TRP A 648 15.10 54.88 29.23
C TRP A 648 15.68 55.97 30.09
N TYR A 649 15.40 57.23 29.78
CA TYR A 649 15.95 58.40 30.56
C TYR A 649 14.85 59.35 31.04
N TYR A 650 13.68 59.41 30.50
CA TYR A 650 12.62 60.33 30.86
C TYR A 650 11.26 59.67 31.05
N PRO A 651 10.42 60.07 32.01
CA PRO A 651 10.44 61.26 32.81
C PRO A 651 11.47 61.19 33.92
N ALA A 652 12.11 62.39 34.18
CA ALA A 652 12.93 62.63 35.38
C ALA A 652 11.95 63.00 36.49
N GLY A 653 11.84 62.19 37.53
CA GLY A 653 10.95 62.42 38.65
C GLY A 653 9.68 61.57 38.65
N SER A 654 8.89 61.61 39.71
CA SER A 654 7.80 60.69 40.02
C SER A 654 6.38 61.09 39.49
N SER A 655 6.30 61.95 38.51
CA SER A 655 5.01 62.59 38.14
C SER A 655 4.26 61.92 37.00
N ARG A 656 4.66 60.74 36.58
CA ARG A 656 3.94 59.94 35.57
C ARG A 656 2.89 59.03 36.25
N PRO A 657 1.60 59.37 36.10
CA PRO A 657 0.58 58.70 36.91
C PRO A 657 0.15 57.34 36.33
N GLN A 658 0.39 57.09 35.05
CA GLN A 658 -0.10 55.90 34.36
C GLN A 658 1.06 55.03 33.85
N ASP A 659 0.83 53.74 33.79
CA ASP A 659 1.70 52.78 33.10
C ASP A 659 1.72 53.04 31.59
N THR A 660 2.90 52.99 30.97
CA THR A 660 3.04 53.06 29.52
C THR A 660 3.30 51.70 28.94
N VAL A 661 2.34 51.18 28.21
CA VAL A 661 2.52 49.95 27.41
C VAL A 661 2.98 50.38 26.02
N ILE A 662 4.23 50.12 25.73
CA ILE A 662 4.82 50.40 24.41
C ILE A 662 4.53 49.25 23.50
N GLU A 663 4.11 49.55 22.28
CA GLU A 663 3.78 48.60 21.23
C GLU A 663 4.61 48.86 19.99
N VAL A 664 5.12 47.81 19.38
CA VAL A 664 5.88 47.82 18.13
C VAL A 664 5.07 47.27 17.00
N TYR A 665 5.01 48.00 15.90
CA TYR A 665 4.28 47.64 14.67
C TYR A 665 5.21 47.77 13.45
N ARG A 666 4.80 47.17 12.32
CA ARG A 666 5.46 47.36 11.05
C ARG A 666 4.92 48.62 10.34
N PRO A 667 5.72 49.65 10.03
CA PRO A 667 5.28 50.75 9.19
C PRO A 667 4.69 50.22 7.87
N ALA A 668 3.56 50.77 7.45
CA ALA A 668 2.87 50.31 6.25
C ALA A 668 3.55 50.70 4.94
N SER A 669 4.46 51.66 5.00
CA SER A 669 5.24 52.15 3.85
C SER A 669 6.63 52.60 4.30
N ALA A 670 7.60 52.54 3.41
CA ALA A 670 8.91 53.21 3.62
C ALA A 670 8.73 54.69 3.89
N TRP A 671 9.62 55.22 4.72
CA TRP A 671 9.65 56.63 5.12
C TRP A 671 11.07 57.17 5.05
N ASN A 672 11.19 58.46 5.02
CA ASN A 672 12.48 59.15 4.88
C ASN A 672 12.75 60.02 6.11
N SER A 673 13.85 59.75 6.81
CA SER A 673 14.20 60.46 8.04
C SER A 673 14.32 61.97 7.88
N SER A 674 14.72 62.45 6.69
CA SER A 674 14.86 63.92 6.43
C SER A 674 13.52 64.63 6.16
N TYR A 675 12.39 63.87 6.06
CA TYR A 675 11.09 64.48 5.72
C TYR A 675 9.93 63.96 6.57
N VAL A 676 10.12 62.84 7.31
CA VAL A 676 9.08 62.23 8.09
C VAL A 676 8.67 63.14 9.26
N SER A 677 7.34 63.31 9.38
CA SER A 677 6.71 64.07 10.46
C SER A 677 5.38 63.41 10.83
N TRP A 678 4.62 63.96 11.73
CA TRP A 678 3.30 63.43 12.09
C TRP A 678 2.39 63.31 10.88
N ASN A 679 2.41 64.28 9.95
CA ASN A 679 1.56 64.27 8.76
C ASN A 679 2.19 63.62 7.53
N LYS A 680 3.53 63.59 7.43
CA LYS A 680 4.23 63.15 6.20
C LYS A 680 5.16 62.00 6.46
N ARG A 681 5.24 61.06 5.50
CA ARG A 681 6.21 59.96 5.48
C ARG A 681 7.46 60.29 4.66
N ASP A 682 7.35 61.21 3.68
CA ASP A 682 8.42 61.58 2.78
C ASP A 682 8.17 63.01 2.20
N LYS A 683 9.12 63.53 1.40
CA LYS A 683 9.00 64.82 0.75
C LYS A 683 7.72 64.97 -0.05
N GLY A 684 6.78 65.76 0.48
CA GLY A 684 5.50 66.01 -0.18
C GLY A 684 4.51 64.85 -0.14
N ILE A 685 4.83 63.72 0.54
CA ILE A 685 3.98 62.51 0.62
C ILE A 685 3.45 62.36 2.05
N ALA A 686 2.16 62.48 2.21
CA ALA A 686 1.50 62.30 3.50
C ALA A 686 1.40 60.82 3.90
N TRP A 687 1.34 60.56 5.22
CA TRP A 687 0.75 59.31 5.70
C TRP A 687 -0.73 59.26 5.32
N LYS A 688 -1.24 58.10 5.12
CA LYS A 688 -2.70 57.90 4.92
C LYS A 688 -3.48 58.29 6.19
N ASN A 689 -2.91 57.98 7.34
CA ASN A 689 -3.39 58.40 8.66
C ASN A 689 -2.28 59.18 9.37
N ALA A 690 -2.58 60.38 9.83
CA ALA A 690 -1.62 61.20 10.56
C ALA A 690 -1.08 60.49 11.81
N GLY A 691 0.23 60.60 12.05
CA GLY A 691 0.93 59.85 13.10
C GLY A 691 1.41 58.50 12.71
N GLY A 692 1.40 58.18 11.39
CA GLY A 692 1.96 56.98 10.82
C GLY A 692 0.94 55.90 10.52
N ASP A 693 1.14 55.20 9.38
CA ASP A 693 0.41 54.02 9.02
C ASP A 693 1.18 52.77 9.38
N TRP A 694 0.53 51.77 9.93
CA TRP A 694 1.18 50.51 10.30
C TRP A 694 0.30 49.28 9.98
N TYR A 695 0.95 48.16 9.85
CA TYR A 695 0.33 46.85 9.90
C TYR A 695 0.63 46.16 11.23
N ASP A 696 -0.38 45.50 11.78
CA ASP A 696 -0.16 44.62 12.94
C ASP A 696 0.42 43.26 12.50
N LYS A 697 0.77 42.42 13.45
CA LYS A 697 1.36 41.12 13.14
C LYS A 697 0.44 40.15 12.37
N ASN A 698 -0.87 40.42 12.35
CA ASN A 698 -1.86 39.68 11.56
C ASN A 698 -2.06 40.28 10.16
N GLY A 699 -1.30 41.33 9.80
CA GLY A 699 -1.40 42.00 8.50
C GLY A 699 -2.57 42.98 8.39
N VAL A 700 -3.20 43.37 9.50
CA VAL A 700 -4.32 44.33 9.51
C VAL A 700 -3.79 45.75 9.56
N LEU A 701 -4.20 46.56 8.58
CA LEU A 701 -3.84 48.00 8.53
C LEU A 701 -4.48 48.73 9.72
N GLN A 702 -3.66 49.54 10.48
CA GLN A 702 -4.04 50.19 11.75
C GLN A 702 -4.58 49.18 12.79
N GLY A 703 -4.18 47.89 12.68
CA GLY A 703 -4.60 46.83 13.61
C GLY A 703 -4.04 47.01 15.02
N SER A 704 -4.55 46.27 15.96
CA SER A 704 -4.28 46.38 17.39
C SER A 704 -3.44 45.25 17.98
N THR A 705 -2.94 44.31 17.16
CA THR A 705 -2.09 43.18 17.60
C THR A 705 -0.60 43.49 17.32
N PRO A 706 0.16 44.02 18.27
CA PRO A 706 1.55 44.40 18.03
C PRO A 706 2.47 43.20 17.83
N TYR A 707 3.62 43.39 17.18
CA TYR A 707 4.70 42.40 17.09
C TYR A 707 5.39 42.20 18.43
N ALA A 708 5.55 43.29 19.22
CA ALA A 708 6.14 43.22 20.55
C ALA A 708 5.51 44.28 21.50
N THR A 709 5.53 43.98 22.79
CA THR A 709 5.08 44.91 23.84
C THR A 709 6.00 44.89 25.04
N ILE A 710 6.13 46.06 25.69
CA ILE A 710 6.74 46.17 27.02
C ILE A 710 5.96 47.18 27.85
N THR A 711 5.87 46.95 29.16
CA THR A 711 5.18 47.85 30.08
C THR A 711 6.19 48.53 30.98
N LEU A 712 6.25 49.86 30.93
CA LEU A 712 6.96 50.67 31.91
C LEU A 712 5.95 51.22 32.93
N LYS A 713 6.17 50.85 34.18
CA LYS A 713 5.28 51.24 35.30
C LYS A 713 5.33 52.71 35.57
N GLY A 714 4.17 53.31 35.78
CA GLY A 714 4.03 54.75 36.12
C GLY A 714 4.76 55.16 37.41
N SER A 715 4.89 54.25 38.33
CA SER A 715 5.59 54.43 39.62
C SER A 715 7.10 54.27 39.53
N THR A 716 7.65 53.79 38.37
CA THR A 716 9.11 53.56 38.22
C THR A 716 9.78 54.79 37.65
N LEU A 717 10.92 55.22 38.24
CA LEU A 717 11.76 56.28 37.70
C LEU A 717 12.69 55.71 36.61
N PRO A 718 13.10 56.56 35.65
CA PRO A 718 14.12 56.19 34.67
C PRO A 718 15.41 55.77 35.39
N ASP A 719 15.98 54.66 34.99
CA ASP A 719 17.17 54.05 35.59
C ASP A 719 18.39 54.02 34.66
N TYR A 720 18.26 54.63 33.48
CA TYR A 720 19.31 54.69 32.45
C TYR A 720 19.74 53.28 31.97
N ARG A 721 18.87 52.30 32.07
CA ARG A 721 19.09 50.94 31.56
C ARG A 721 18.39 50.73 30.25
N TYR A 722 18.83 49.67 29.54
CA TYR A 722 18.18 49.18 28.35
C TYR A 722 16.92 48.33 28.69
N TYR A 723 15.87 48.58 27.97
CA TYR A 723 14.65 47.81 27.98
C TYR A 723 14.47 47.16 26.62
N GLU A 724 14.18 45.86 26.57
CA GLU A 724 14.20 45.02 25.39
C GLU A 724 12.81 44.59 24.96
N LEU A 725 12.54 44.67 23.66
CA LEU A 725 11.34 44.14 23.00
C LEU A 725 11.76 43.05 22.05
N ASN A 726 11.18 41.86 22.21
CA ASN A 726 11.42 40.75 21.30
C ASN A 726 10.67 41.00 19.97
N VAL A 727 11.42 41.36 18.94
CA VAL A 727 10.91 41.65 17.59
C VAL A 727 11.30 40.56 16.58
N THR A 728 11.64 39.37 17.06
CA THR A 728 12.09 38.23 16.23
C THR A 728 11.12 37.93 15.08
N GLY A 729 9.81 37.95 15.32
CA GLY A 729 8.78 37.71 14.30
C GLY A 729 8.85 38.69 13.14
N LEU A 730 8.97 40.01 13.45
CA LEU A 730 9.05 41.08 12.44
C LEU A 730 10.38 41.03 11.68
N VAL A 731 11.51 40.85 12.39
CA VAL A 731 12.82 40.72 11.75
C VAL A 731 12.89 39.52 10.81
N LYS A 732 12.31 38.35 11.16
CA LYS A 732 12.19 37.21 10.27
C LYS A 732 11.40 37.54 9.00
N GLU A 733 10.30 38.28 9.12
CA GLU A 733 9.50 38.67 7.94
C GLU A 733 10.29 39.63 7.02
N TYR A 734 11.15 40.50 7.53
CA TYR A 734 12.04 41.33 6.73
C TYR A 734 13.17 40.52 6.07
N THR A 735 13.88 39.71 6.82
CA THR A 735 15.05 38.97 6.33
C THR A 735 14.67 37.82 5.40
N SER A 736 13.46 37.27 5.50
CA SER A 736 12.93 36.29 4.56
C SER A 736 12.43 36.88 3.23
N GLY A 737 12.41 38.21 3.11
CA GLY A 737 11.85 38.90 1.95
C GLY A 737 10.32 38.90 1.88
N LYS A 738 9.61 38.44 2.92
CA LYS A 738 8.15 38.51 2.99
C LYS A 738 7.64 39.93 2.91
N TYR A 739 8.35 40.87 3.55
CA TYR A 739 8.09 42.31 3.47
C TYR A 739 9.39 43.05 3.28
N GLU A 740 9.32 44.22 2.62
CA GLU A 740 10.41 45.22 2.61
C GLU A 740 10.68 45.72 4.05
N ASN A 741 11.94 45.90 4.41
CA ASN A 741 12.32 46.47 5.70
C ASN A 741 11.90 47.95 5.80
N THR A 742 10.73 48.20 6.34
CA THR A 742 10.19 49.54 6.61
C THR A 742 10.52 50.03 8.02
N GLY A 743 11.26 49.23 8.81
CA GLY A 743 11.61 49.57 10.20
C GLY A 743 10.54 49.23 11.23
N PHE A 744 10.53 49.92 12.31
CA PHE A 744 9.66 49.73 13.47
C PHE A 744 8.92 51.02 13.82
N LEU A 745 7.58 50.97 13.93
CA LEU A 745 6.80 52.09 14.44
C LEU A 745 6.46 51.79 15.90
N MET A 746 6.84 52.72 16.78
CA MET A 746 6.58 52.61 18.22
C MET A 746 5.50 53.61 18.65
N LYS A 747 4.54 53.11 19.41
CA LYS A 747 3.51 53.93 20.03
C LYS A 747 3.11 53.36 21.39
N ALA A 748 2.46 54.13 22.20
CA ALA A 748 1.82 53.59 23.40
C ALA A 748 0.44 53.01 23.05
N ARG A 749 0.02 52.00 23.80
CA ARG A 749 -1.34 51.37 23.65
C ARG A 749 -2.43 52.41 23.86
N THR A 750 -2.33 53.16 24.93
CA THR A 750 -3.12 54.35 25.20
C THR A 750 -2.21 55.55 25.14
N GLU A 751 -2.59 56.61 24.44
CA GLU A 751 -1.75 57.78 24.24
C GLU A 751 -2.38 58.97 24.99
N SER A 752 -2.37 58.88 26.34
CA SER A 752 -2.91 59.91 27.20
C SER A 752 -2.24 59.93 28.59
N ASN A 753 -1.64 61.04 28.95
CA ASN A 753 -0.97 61.31 30.23
C ASN A 753 0.04 60.21 30.68
N ASN A 754 0.73 59.63 29.71
CA ASN A 754 1.69 58.52 29.91
C ASN A 754 2.96 58.66 29.05
N TYR A 755 3.33 59.90 28.78
CA TYR A 755 4.54 60.24 28.01
C TYR A 755 5.82 59.73 28.66
N ILE A 756 6.67 59.10 27.85
CA ILE A 756 8.03 58.67 28.23
C ILE A 756 9.01 58.95 27.08
N ALA A 757 10.31 59.00 27.39
CA ALA A 757 11.33 59.15 26.35
C ALA A 757 12.56 58.25 26.59
N PHE A 758 13.18 57.89 25.51
CA PHE A 758 14.42 57.11 25.42
C PHE A 758 15.48 57.93 24.66
N TYR A 759 16.75 57.57 24.81
CA TYR A 759 17.78 58.14 23.93
C TYR A 759 17.55 57.64 22.47
N SER A 760 17.85 58.55 21.53
CA SER A 760 17.75 58.32 20.09
C SER A 760 19.07 57.85 19.49
N SER A 761 19.05 57.53 18.15
CA SER A 761 20.27 57.28 17.38
C SER A 761 21.22 58.48 17.30
N ASP A 762 20.69 59.71 17.52
CA ASP A 762 21.44 60.97 17.47
C ASP A 762 21.91 61.50 18.86
N CYS A 763 21.71 60.70 19.90
CA CYS A 763 22.23 61.04 21.20
C CYS A 763 23.79 61.01 21.21
N GLY A 764 24.42 61.94 21.91
CA GLY A 764 25.89 62.09 21.95
C GLY A 764 26.64 60.92 22.61
N ASN A 765 25.97 59.94 23.22
CA ASN A 765 26.59 58.83 23.93
C ASN A 765 26.27 57.51 23.25
N GLU A 766 27.26 56.92 22.61
CA GLU A 766 27.11 55.62 21.89
C GLU A 766 26.56 54.49 22.80
N SER A 767 26.92 54.52 24.11
CA SER A 767 26.44 53.47 25.04
C SER A 767 24.95 53.54 25.36
N GLN A 768 24.24 54.59 24.92
CA GLN A 768 22.81 54.84 25.22
C GLN A 768 21.93 54.82 23.98
N LYS A 769 22.51 54.70 22.77
CA LYS A 769 21.76 54.61 21.50
C LYS A 769 20.88 53.39 21.42
N PRO A 770 19.76 53.43 20.68
CA PRO A 770 18.96 52.26 20.38
C PRO A 770 19.80 51.16 19.74
N LYS A 771 19.48 49.92 20.06
CA LYS A 771 20.16 48.73 19.52
C LYS A 771 19.15 47.73 19.00
N LEU A 772 19.47 47.14 17.86
CA LEU A 772 18.80 45.92 17.41
C LEU A 772 19.84 44.80 17.46
N SER A 773 19.65 43.82 18.32
CA SER A 773 20.53 42.66 18.43
C SER A 773 19.90 41.48 17.75
N VAL A 774 20.60 40.86 16.79
CA VAL A 774 20.10 39.75 15.97
C VAL A 774 21.05 38.58 16.09
N ALA A 775 20.53 37.42 16.45
CA ALA A 775 21.27 36.16 16.40
C ALA A 775 20.83 35.35 15.18
N LYS A 776 21.78 34.84 14.39
CA LYS A 776 21.58 33.90 13.34
C LYS A 776 21.42 32.50 13.95
N LYS A 777 20.58 31.68 13.39
CA LYS A 777 20.57 30.25 13.71
C LYS A 777 21.82 29.65 13.06
N THR A 778 22.71 29.07 13.84
CA THR A 778 23.80 28.27 13.29
C THR A 778 23.18 27.22 12.39
N PRO A 779 23.64 27.00 11.13
CA PRO A 779 23.09 25.95 10.30
C PRO A 779 23.27 24.63 11.04
N THR A 780 22.19 24.09 11.56
CA THR A 780 22.13 22.69 11.92
C THR A 780 22.18 21.98 10.57
N MET A 781 23.25 21.26 10.30
CA MET A 781 23.21 20.30 9.19
C MET A 781 22.08 19.33 9.55
N THR A 782 20.91 19.61 9.03
CA THR A 782 19.84 18.61 8.99
C THR A 782 20.33 17.52 8.07
N VAL A 783 20.78 16.42 8.65
CA VAL A 783 20.77 15.16 7.95
C VAL A 783 19.33 15.02 7.46
N PRO A 784 19.08 14.67 6.19
CA PRO A 784 17.74 14.37 5.74
C PRO A 784 17.22 13.24 6.64
N LEU A 785 16.29 13.55 7.51
CA LEU A 785 15.54 12.56 8.26
C LEU A 785 14.85 11.72 7.20
N VAL A 786 15.19 10.44 7.13
CA VAL A 786 14.55 9.54 6.20
C VAL A 786 13.12 9.38 6.70
N ASN A 787 12.17 9.98 5.98
CA ASN A 787 10.76 9.76 6.24
C ASN A 787 10.46 8.28 6.03
N VAL A 788 10.15 7.59 7.10
CA VAL A 788 9.65 6.21 7.03
C VAL A 788 8.15 6.29 6.74
N ASN A 789 7.75 5.75 5.61
CA ASN A 789 6.34 5.64 5.25
C ASN A 789 5.85 4.23 5.56
N VAL A 790 4.84 4.11 6.40
CA VAL A 790 4.18 2.84 6.71
C VAL A 790 2.69 2.94 6.44
N THR A 791 2.10 1.81 6.09
CA THR A 791 0.65 1.68 5.98
C THR A 791 0.16 0.74 7.09
N VAL A 792 -0.60 1.28 8.02
CA VAL A 792 -1.26 0.51 9.07
C VAL A 792 -2.56 -0.04 8.49
N THR A 793 -2.66 -1.36 8.43
CA THR A 793 -3.86 -2.09 7.99
C THR A 793 -4.50 -2.80 9.19
N GLY A 794 -5.57 -3.55 8.96
CA GLY A 794 -6.23 -4.29 10.05
C GLY A 794 -7.03 -3.39 10.98
N SER A 795 -7.72 -2.37 10.44
CA SER A 795 -8.64 -1.55 11.23
C SER A 795 -9.79 -2.40 11.78
N LYS A 796 -10.23 -2.06 13.00
CA LYS A 796 -11.53 -2.50 13.53
C LYS A 796 -12.51 -1.35 13.31
N ASN A 797 -13.69 -1.63 12.78
CA ASN A 797 -14.72 -0.60 12.62
C ASN A 797 -16.10 -1.14 12.94
N ASN A 798 -17.04 -0.24 13.25
CA ASN A 798 -18.42 -0.59 13.45
C ASN A 798 -19.34 0.59 13.10
N ARG A 799 -20.44 0.27 12.47
CA ARG A 799 -21.46 1.22 12.05
C ARG A 799 -22.36 1.59 13.24
N LEU A 800 -22.66 2.85 13.39
CA LEU A 800 -23.62 3.37 14.36
C LEU A 800 -24.87 3.85 13.61
N ARG A 801 -25.98 3.15 13.75
CA ARG A 801 -27.23 3.43 13.00
C ARG A 801 -28.37 3.78 13.92
N GLU A 802 -28.91 4.97 13.75
CA GLU A 802 -30.06 5.46 14.55
C GLU A 802 -31.31 4.59 14.36
N ALA A 803 -31.56 4.11 13.15
CA ALA A 803 -32.70 3.23 12.85
C ALA A 803 -32.66 1.84 13.51
N SER A 804 -31.50 1.44 14.02
CA SER A 804 -31.30 0.14 14.69
C SER A 804 -30.33 0.34 15.85
N PRO A 805 -30.75 1.04 16.91
CA PRO A 805 -29.86 1.67 17.86
C PRO A 805 -29.04 0.69 18.74
N ASP A 806 -29.50 -0.52 18.91
CA ASP A 806 -28.81 -1.57 19.70
C ASP A 806 -28.13 -2.62 18.83
N ALA A 807 -28.26 -2.53 17.50
CA ALA A 807 -27.63 -3.50 16.58
C ALA A 807 -26.13 -3.24 16.46
N VAL A 808 -25.34 -4.33 16.57
CA VAL A 808 -23.88 -4.36 16.38
C VAL A 808 -23.59 -4.80 14.94
N TYR A 809 -22.65 -4.12 14.29
CA TYR A 809 -22.33 -4.33 12.88
C TYR A 809 -20.84 -4.68 12.65
N GLU A 810 -20.24 -5.43 13.55
CA GLU A 810 -18.80 -5.79 13.55
C GLU A 810 -18.34 -6.41 12.21
N SER A 811 -19.19 -7.23 11.60
CA SER A 811 -18.90 -7.91 10.32
C SER A 811 -19.46 -7.21 9.09
N SER A 812 -19.85 -5.94 9.20
CA SER A 812 -20.35 -5.20 8.04
C SER A 812 -19.26 -4.95 7.02
N SER A 813 -19.49 -5.24 5.76
CA SER A 813 -18.54 -5.02 4.67
C SER A 813 -18.38 -3.54 4.26
N PHE A 814 -19.07 -2.62 4.93
CA PHE A 814 -19.00 -1.19 4.62
C PHE A 814 -19.20 -0.29 5.84
N ILE A 815 -18.65 0.91 5.73
CA ILE A 815 -18.77 2.08 6.60
C ILE A 815 -19.84 2.98 5.99
N ASP A 816 -20.75 3.51 6.80
CA ASP A 816 -21.76 4.43 6.30
C ASP A 816 -21.87 5.71 7.15
N VAL A 817 -22.03 6.83 6.47
CA VAL A 817 -22.14 8.16 7.09
C VAL A 817 -23.21 9.00 6.40
N GLY A 818 -23.73 9.97 7.13
CA GLY A 818 -24.75 10.89 6.65
C GLY A 818 -26.13 10.63 7.21
N GLY A 819 -27.17 10.92 6.43
CA GLY A 819 -28.54 10.73 6.85
C GLY A 819 -29.47 10.31 5.71
N MET A 820 -30.50 9.59 6.10
CA MET A 820 -31.64 9.21 5.25
C MET A 820 -32.95 9.45 6.02
N SER A 821 -34.09 9.20 5.39
CA SER A 821 -35.41 9.21 6.08
C SER A 821 -35.49 8.21 7.24
N SER A 822 -34.65 7.16 7.22
CA SER A 822 -34.54 6.15 8.28
C SER A 822 -33.69 6.58 9.49
N GLY A 823 -33.00 7.71 9.43
CA GLY A 823 -32.18 8.23 10.52
C GLY A 823 -30.72 8.52 10.12
N ARG A 824 -29.89 8.76 11.12
CA ARG A 824 -28.48 9.13 11.00
C ARG A 824 -27.57 7.91 10.99
N TYR A 825 -26.41 8.06 10.31
CA TYR A 825 -25.40 7.04 10.13
C TYR A 825 -24.03 7.62 10.46
N ARG A 826 -23.28 6.92 11.31
CA ARG A 826 -21.91 7.23 11.72
C ARG A 826 -21.10 5.97 11.78
N ASP A 827 -19.78 6.10 11.86
CA ASP A 827 -18.87 4.96 12.07
C ASP A 827 -17.81 5.27 13.10
N VAL A 828 -17.36 4.25 13.81
CA VAL A 828 -16.17 4.30 14.66
C VAL A 828 -15.13 3.33 14.15
N MET A 829 -13.89 3.79 14.06
CA MET A 829 -12.77 3.02 13.48
C MET A 829 -11.55 3.09 14.38
N LEU A 830 -10.84 1.97 14.54
CA LEU A 830 -9.62 1.87 15.35
C LEU A 830 -8.52 1.16 14.57
N PHE A 831 -7.36 1.82 14.44
CA PHE A 831 -6.11 1.22 14.00
C PHE A 831 -5.20 0.97 15.20
N ASN A 832 -4.43 -0.11 15.16
CA ASN A 832 -3.42 -0.35 16.19
C ASN A 832 -2.22 0.59 15.98
N LEU A 833 -2.02 1.50 16.90
CA LEU A 833 -0.89 2.45 16.90
C LEU A 833 0.13 2.15 18.01
N SER A 834 0.08 1.00 18.65
CA SER A 834 0.95 0.67 19.80
C SER A 834 2.44 0.65 19.43
N GLU A 835 2.77 0.30 18.21
CA GLU A 835 4.15 0.30 17.69
C GLU A 835 4.71 1.71 17.44
N TYR A 836 3.84 2.72 17.37
CA TYR A 836 4.20 4.11 17.06
C TYR A 836 4.10 5.04 18.28
N THR A 837 3.82 4.49 19.47
CA THR A 837 3.76 5.27 20.72
C THR A 837 5.15 5.63 21.19
N GLY A 838 5.35 6.92 21.53
CA GLY A 838 6.65 7.45 21.94
C GLY A 838 7.49 8.02 20.79
N SER A 839 7.11 7.82 19.54
CA SER A 839 7.66 8.56 18.41
C SER A 839 6.91 9.90 18.34
N THR A 840 7.58 10.97 18.71
CA THR A 840 6.99 12.32 18.76
C THR A 840 6.85 12.95 17.37
N ASP A 841 7.42 12.35 16.33
CA ASP A 841 7.63 12.99 15.04
C ASP A 841 6.88 12.32 13.88
N VAL A 842 5.58 12.07 14.09
CA VAL A 842 4.68 11.76 12.96
C VAL A 842 4.54 13.02 12.11
N ASN A 843 5.13 13.03 10.91
CA ASN A 843 5.10 14.19 10.02
C ASN A 843 3.80 14.29 9.24
N ASN A 844 3.26 13.16 8.84
CA ASN A 844 2.00 13.07 8.13
C ASN A 844 1.24 11.80 8.53
N ALA A 845 -0.07 11.90 8.65
CA ALA A 845 -0.97 10.75 8.81
C ALA A 845 -2.20 10.94 7.94
N THR A 846 -2.44 10.00 7.05
CA THR A 846 -3.52 10.04 6.07
C THR A 846 -4.43 8.83 6.24
N LEU A 847 -5.70 9.07 6.55
CA LEU A 847 -6.76 8.06 6.58
C LEU A 847 -7.39 7.97 5.20
N SER A 848 -7.33 6.79 4.58
CA SER A 848 -7.85 6.54 3.24
C SER A 848 -9.06 5.62 3.30
N LEU A 849 -10.18 6.04 2.72
CA LEU A 849 -11.46 5.35 2.67
C LEU A 849 -11.87 5.14 1.20
N TYR A 850 -12.28 3.92 0.85
CA TYR A 850 -12.66 3.57 -0.53
C TYR A 850 -14.16 3.78 -0.74
N TRP A 851 -14.54 4.77 -1.56
CA TRP A 851 -15.92 5.17 -1.79
C TRP A 851 -16.57 4.31 -2.88
N TYR A 852 -17.68 3.64 -2.56
CA TYR A 852 -18.38 2.78 -3.52
C TYR A 852 -19.90 3.06 -3.61
N TYR A 853 -20.51 3.76 -2.67
CA TYR A 853 -21.95 4.04 -2.63
C TYR A 853 -22.21 5.53 -2.29
N PRO A 854 -23.20 6.22 -2.89
CA PRO A 854 -24.32 5.71 -3.69
C PRO A 854 -23.94 5.32 -5.11
N ALA A 855 -24.54 4.22 -5.59
CA ALA A 855 -24.51 3.87 -7.00
C ALA A 855 -25.70 4.57 -7.69
N GLY A 856 -25.45 5.50 -8.60
CA GLY A 856 -26.46 6.26 -9.32
C GLY A 856 -26.60 7.72 -8.90
N SER A 857 -27.39 8.49 -9.63
CA SER A 857 -27.47 9.96 -9.58
C SER A 857 -28.41 10.54 -8.52
N SER A 858 -28.85 9.79 -7.51
CA SER A 858 -29.96 10.18 -6.64
C SER A 858 -29.58 10.82 -5.31
N ARG A 859 -28.32 11.17 -5.09
CA ARG A 859 -27.91 11.89 -3.89
C ARG A 859 -28.00 13.39 -4.12
N PRO A 860 -28.95 14.09 -3.50
CA PRO A 860 -29.22 15.49 -3.83
C PRO A 860 -28.26 16.49 -3.17
N GLU A 861 -27.66 16.13 -2.02
CA GLU A 861 -26.83 17.03 -1.23
C GLU A 861 -25.37 16.59 -1.17
N ASP A 862 -24.46 17.57 -1.03
CA ASP A 862 -23.05 17.32 -0.75
C ASP A 862 -22.90 16.68 0.63
N THR A 863 -22.04 15.69 0.76
CA THR A 863 -21.68 15.09 2.04
C THR A 863 -20.32 15.59 2.48
N ILE A 864 -20.30 16.38 3.54
CA ILE A 864 -19.06 16.80 4.20
C ILE A 864 -18.79 15.82 5.32
N ILE A 865 -17.79 14.99 5.13
CA ILE A 865 -17.32 14.01 6.12
C ILE A 865 -16.42 14.72 7.10
N GLU A 866 -16.57 14.40 8.37
CA GLU A 866 -15.81 14.95 9.49
C GLU A 866 -15.24 13.83 10.35
N VAL A 867 -13.99 13.99 10.76
CA VAL A 867 -13.29 13.06 11.66
C VAL A 867 -13.08 13.72 13.01
N TYR A 868 -13.45 12.99 14.06
CA TYR A 868 -13.34 13.40 15.46
C TYR A 868 -12.65 12.32 16.29
N ARG A 869 -12.23 12.64 17.50
CA ARG A 869 -11.72 11.69 18.48
C ARG A 869 -12.86 11.11 19.31
N PRO A 870 -13.14 9.78 19.30
CA PRO A 870 -14.09 9.19 20.23
C PRO A 870 -13.74 9.54 21.67
N ALA A 871 -14.73 9.94 22.45
CA ALA A 871 -14.49 10.42 23.82
C ALA A 871 -14.15 9.31 24.82
N SER A 872 -14.40 8.06 24.45
CA SER A 872 -14.12 6.88 25.29
C SER A 872 -13.80 5.67 24.41
N ALA A 873 -13.04 4.74 24.95
CA ALA A 873 -12.79 3.44 24.34
C ALA A 873 -14.11 2.68 24.11
N TRP A 874 -14.15 1.93 23.04
CA TRP A 874 -15.29 1.13 22.61
C TRP A 874 -14.84 -0.28 22.21
N ASN A 875 -15.79 -1.21 22.08
CA ASN A 875 -15.48 -2.59 21.72
C ASN A 875 -16.28 -3.01 20.47
N PRO A 876 -15.64 -3.50 19.40
CA PRO A 876 -16.31 -3.87 18.15
C PRO A 876 -17.48 -4.84 18.32
N SER A 877 -17.36 -5.80 19.24
CA SER A 877 -18.38 -6.81 19.46
C SER A 877 -19.62 -6.30 20.24
N TYR A 878 -19.61 -5.05 20.70
CA TYR A 878 -20.71 -4.49 21.51
C TYR A 878 -21.12 -3.07 21.11
N VAL A 879 -20.29 -2.37 20.34
CA VAL A 879 -20.57 -0.98 19.99
C VAL A 879 -21.77 -0.89 19.04
N SER A 880 -22.68 0.01 19.36
CA SER A 880 -23.90 0.30 18.60
C SER A 880 -24.19 1.79 18.70
N TRP A 881 -25.31 2.24 18.17
CA TRP A 881 -25.76 3.63 18.32
C TRP A 881 -25.92 4.02 19.79
N ASN A 882 -26.45 3.11 20.63
CA ASN A 882 -26.67 3.37 22.05
C ASN A 882 -25.47 3.00 22.92
N ASN A 883 -24.74 1.95 22.61
CA ASN A 883 -23.77 1.37 23.51
C ASN A 883 -22.33 1.45 22.94
N ARG A 884 -21.33 1.62 23.83
CA ARG A 884 -19.90 1.63 23.47
C ARG A 884 -19.18 0.32 23.81
N ILE A 885 -19.61 -0.34 24.89
CA ILE A 885 -19.13 -1.67 25.32
C ILE A 885 -20.30 -2.44 25.93
N SER A 886 -20.10 -3.71 26.31
CA SER A 886 -21.14 -4.53 26.94
C SER A 886 -21.74 -3.84 28.18
N GLY A 887 -23.03 -3.57 28.13
CA GLY A 887 -23.78 -2.97 29.25
C GLY A 887 -23.45 -1.50 29.57
N VAL A 888 -22.65 -0.82 28.73
CA VAL A 888 -22.31 0.60 28.96
C VAL A 888 -22.66 1.43 27.73
N SER A 889 -23.59 2.34 27.92
CA SER A 889 -24.05 3.24 26.86
C SER A 889 -23.09 4.41 26.60
N TRP A 890 -23.15 4.96 25.41
CA TRP A 890 -22.66 6.31 25.15
C TRP A 890 -23.43 7.32 26.02
N LYS A 891 -22.79 8.40 26.38
CA LYS A 891 -23.47 9.51 27.07
C LYS A 891 -24.52 10.16 26.16
N ASN A 892 -24.20 10.25 24.88
CA ASN A 892 -25.09 10.69 23.83
C ASN A 892 -25.24 9.58 22.79
N PRO A 893 -26.47 9.12 22.48
CA PRO A 893 -26.66 8.12 21.43
C PRO A 893 -26.07 8.55 20.08
N GLY A 894 -25.43 7.61 19.40
CA GLY A 894 -24.70 7.86 18.17
C GLY A 894 -23.23 8.23 18.38
N GLY A 895 -22.72 8.04 19.61
CA GLY A 895 -21.33 8.19 19.99
C GLY A 895 -21.00 9.56 20.62
N ASP A 896 -20.05 9.51 21.54
CA ASP A 896 -19.45 10.71 22.14
C ASP A 896 -18.10 10.99 21.49
N TRP A 897 -17.80 12.26 21.18
CA TRP A 897 -16.52 12.66 20.61
C TRP A 897 -16.01 13.96 21.22
N TYR A 898 -14.70 14.14 21.13
CA TYR A 898 -14.04 15.43 21.31
C TYR A 898 -13.64 16.00 19.95
N ASP A 899 -13.83 17.30 19.81
CA ASP A 899 -13.32 18.04 18.66
C ASP A 899 -11.82 18.37 18.83
N LYS A 900 -11.20 18.93 17.80
CA LYS A 900 -9.79 19.31 17.79
C LYS A 900 -9.42 20.29 18.91
N ASN A 901 -10.35 21.07 19.42
CA ASN A 901 -10.15 22.02 20.52
C ASN A 901 -10.39 21.37 21.91
N GLY A 902 -10.69 20.06 21.96
CA GLY A 902 -10.97 19.33 23.18
C GLY A 902 -12.39 19.56 23.74
N VAL A 903 -13.31 20.08 22.93
CA VAL A 903 -14.72 20.30 23.32
C VAL A 903 -15.52 19.03 23.09
N LEU A 904 -16.19 18.52 24.13
CA LEU A 904 -17.09 17.36 24.03
C LEU A 904 -18.28 17.71 23.15
N GLN A 905 -18.59 16.86 22.17
CA GLN A 905 -19.59 17.08 21.12
C GLN A 905 -19.36 18.39 20.33
N GLY A 906 -18.11 18.86 20.28
CA GLY A 906 -17.73 20.08 19.57
C GLY A 906 -17.82 19.93 18.05
N SER A 907 -17.70 21.05 17.36
CA SER A 907 -17.93 21.17 15.90
C SER A 907 -16.68 21.47 15.08
N THR A 908 -15.49 21.46 15.67
CA THR A 908 -14.20 21.67 15.00
C THR A 908 -13.54 20.31 14.73
N PRO A 909 -13.71 19.68 13.55
CA PRO A 909 -13.16 18.36 13.28
C PRO A 909 -11.63 18.39 13.14
N TYR A 910 -10.97 17.23 13.33
CA TYR A 910 -9.56 17.05 13.02
C TYR A 910 -9.31 17.03 11.52
N ALA A 911 -10.24 16.46 10.75
CA ALA A 911 -10.16 16.42 9.30
C ALA A 911 -11.54 16.53 8.66
N THR A 912 -11.58 17.05 7.43
CA THR A 912 -12.81 17.14 6.63
C THR A 912 -12.56 16.76 5.18
N MET A 913 -13.59 16.19 4.55
CA MET A 913 -13.60 15.88 3.13
C MET A 913 -15.01 16.12 2.58
N THR A 914 -15.12 16.67 1.37
CA THR A 914 -16.43 16.90 0.73
C THR A 914 -16.60 15.98 -0.47
N LEU A 915 -17.65 15.17 -0.45
CA LEU A 915 -18.11 14.42 -1.61
C LEU A 915 -19.34 15.12 -2.18
N LYS A 916 -19.23 15.53 -3.44
CA LYS A 916 -20.28 16.28 -4.14
C LYS A 916 -21.51 15.42 -4.40
N GLY A 917 -22.70 15.93 -4.15
CA GLY A 917 -23.97 15.26 -4.42
C GLY A 917 -24.19 14.89 -5.88
N SER A 918 -23.62 15.67 -6.78
CA SER A 918 -23.66 15.43 -8.23
C SER A 918 -22.65 14.39 -8.72
N THR A 919 -21.69 13.95 -7.88
CA THR A 919 -20.63 13.01 -8.26
C THR A 919 -21.07 11.58 -7.92
N LEU A 920 -20.91 10.68 -8.87
CA LEU A 920 -21.10 9.25 -8.65
C LEU A 920 -19.86 8.65 -7.97
N PRO A 921 -19.98 7.54 -7.22
CA PRO A 921 -18.85 6.81 -6.72
C PRO A 921 -17.95 6.38 -7.87
N ASP A 922 -16.67 6.71 -7.77
CA ASP A 922 -15.67 6.41 -8.79
C ASP A 922 -14.77 5.21 -8.42
N ASN A 923 -15.14 4.53 -7.32
CA ASN A 923 -14.45 3.34 -6.86
C ASN A 923 -12.94 3.55 -6.65
N ARG A 924 -12.58 4.61 -5.91
CA ARG A 924 -11.20 4.92 -5.52
C ARG A 924 -11.11 5.35 -4.07
N TYR A 925 -9.89 5.43 -3.57
CA TYR A 925 -9.62 5.96 -2.24
C TYR A 925 -9.78 7.48 -2.19
N TYR A 926 -10.35 7.94 -1.08
CA TYR A 926 -10.42 9.32 -0.67
C TYR A 926 -9.67 9.51 0.64
N GLU A 927 -8.90 10.58 0.73
CA GLU A 927 -7.91 10.79 1.77
C GLU A 927 -8.30 11.93 2.71
N LEU A 928 -8.11 11.69 4.01
CA LEU A 928 -8.31 12.64 5.09
C LEU A 928 -6.99 12.81 5.85
N ASN A 929 -6.49 14.02 5.93
CA ASN A 929 -5.31 14.31 6.74
C ASN A 929 -5.69 14.31 8.23
N VAL A 930 -5.26 13.29 8.95
CA VAL A 930 -5.53 13.09 10.38
C VAL A 930 -4.28 13.24 11.25
N THR A 931 -3.26 13.90 10.73
CA THR A 931 -1.94 14.06 11.36
C THR A 931 -2.03 14.55 12.80
N ASP A 932 -2.82 15.60 13.06
CA ASP A 932 -2.93 16.17 14.40
C ASP A 932 -3.50 15.19 15.42
N LEU A 933 -4.52 14.41 15.03
CA LEU A 933 -5.13 13.40 15.89
C LEU A 933 -4.18 12.24 16.16
N VAL A 934 -3.50 11.77 15.11
CA VAL A 934 -2.52 10.67 15.25
C VAL A 934 -1.34 11.10 16.12
N LYS A 935 -0.83 12.31 15.97
CA LYS A 935 0.20 12.89 16.85
C LYS A 935 -0.24 12.89 18.33
N GLU A 936 -1.49 13.23 18.60
CA GLU A 936 -2.01 13.20 19.97
C GLU A 936 -2.04 11.79 20.57
N TYR A 937 -2.27 10.77 19.75
CA TYR A 937 -2.23 9.36 20.16
C TYR A 937 -0.79 8.86 20.32
N THR A 938 0.07 9.09 19.35
CA THR A 938 1.45 8.58 19.35
C THR A 938 2.33 9.28 20.39
N SER A 939 2.07 10.55 20.71
CA SER A 939 2.72 11.27 21.79
C SER A 939 2.25 10.86 23.20
N GLY A 940 1.21 10.04 23.31
CA GLY A 940 0.61 9.66 24.58
C GLY A 940 -0.24 10.77 25.22
N LYS A 941 -0.52 11.87 24.51
CA LYS A 941 -1.41 12.94 25.01
C LYS A 941 -2.80 12.42 25.33
N TYR A 942 -3.31 11.51 24.48
CA TYR A 942 -4.55 10.78 24.69
C TYR A 942 -4.39 9.30 24.38
N GLU A 943 -5.18 8.47 25.03
CA GLU A 943 -5.33 7.05 24.66
C GLU A 943 -5.89 6.95 23.23
N ASN A 944 -5.40 6.00 22.44
CA ASN A 944 -5.90 5.75 21.10
C ASN A 944 -7.32 5.15 21.17
N THR A 945 -8.32 6.01 21.07
CA THR A 945 -9.73 5.63 20.97
C THR A 945 -10.22 5.53 19.52
N GLY A 946 -9.34 5.74 18.53
CA GLY A 946 -9.64 5.64 17.11
C GLY A 946 -10.25 6.91 16.51
N PHE A 947 -11.08 6.73 15.50
CA PHE A 947 -11.68 7.79 14.69
C PHE A 947 -13.20 7.66 14.72
N MET A 948 -13.91 8.73 15.07
CA MET A 948 -15.35 8.88 14.87
C MET A 948 -15.55 9.56 13.51
N ILE A 949 -16.26 8.91 12.61
CA ILE A 949 -16.56 9.42 11.26
C ILE A 949 -18.05 9.72 11.16
N LYS A 950 -18.37 10.94 10.82
CA LYS A 950 -19.76 11.40 10.64
C LYS A 950 -19.86 12.45 9.54
N ALA A 951 -21.05 12.69 9.05
CA ALA A 951 -21.29 13.85 8.19
C ALA A 951 -21.58 15.12 9.02
N ARG A 952 -21.22 16.29 8.48
CA ARG A 952 -21.49 17.60 9.12
C ARG A 952 -22.97 17.82 9.32
N THR A 953 -23.75 17.63 8.27
CA THR A 953 -25.20 17.53 8.28
C THR A 953 -25.57 16.08 8.00
N GLU A 954 -26.52 15.54 8.75
CA GLU A 954 -26.91 14.15 8.63
C GLU A 954 -28.37 14.07 8.16
N SER A 955 -28.63 14.55 6.93
CA SER A 955 -29.95 14.58 6.30
C SER A 955 -29.84 14.44 4.78
N ASN A 956 -30.43 13.39 4.22
CA ASN A 956 -30.56 13.12 2.78
C ASN A 956 -29.20 13.14 1.99
N ASN A 957 -28.12 12.76 2.67
CA ASN A 957 -26.75 12.80 2.16
C ASN A 957 -25.94 11.54 2.49
N TYR A 958 -26.62 10.40 2.60
CA TYR A 958 -26.02 9.10 2.92
C TYR A 958 -25.01 8.67 1.86
N ILE A 959 -23.87 8.22 2.32
CA ILE A 959 -22.82 7.59 1.50
C ILE A 959 -22.20 6.40 2.23
N ALA A 960 -21.49 5.52 1.50
CA ALA A 960 -20.79 4.41 2.10
C ALA A 960 -19.42 4.15 1.47
N PHE A 961 -18.51 3.65 2.30
CA PHE A 961 -17.17 3.18 1.94
C PHE A 961 -17.04 1.71 2.33
N TYR A 962 -16.07 1.00 1.74
CA TYR A 962 -15.76 -0.34 2.21
C TYR A 962 -15.14 -0.30 3.61
N SER A 963 -15.42 -1.35 4.38
CA SER A 963 -14.93 -1.53 5.75
C SER A 963 -13.75 -2.50 5.79
N SER A 964 -13.23 -2.76 7.00
CA SER A 964 -12.21 -3.78 7.24
C SER A 964 -12.69 -5.21 6.96
N ALA A 965 -14.00 -5.45 6.96
CA ALA A 965 -14.61 -6.73 6.57
C ALA A 965 -14.94 -6.82 5.07
N GLY A 966 -14.59 -5.80 4.29
CA GLY A 966 -14.75 -5.76 2.85
C GLY A 966 -13.60 -6.47 2.11
N ASN A 967 -13.55 -6.26 0.79
CA ASN A 967 -12.44 -6.76 -0.03
C ASN A 967 -11.10 -6.19 0.46
N ILE A 968 -10.10 -7.02 0.65
CA ILE A 968 -8.78 -6.65 1.20
C ILE A 968 -8.07 -5.52 0.43
N SER A 969 -8.31 -5.39 -0.86
CA SER A 969 -7.77 -4.31 -1.69
C SER A 969 -8.46 -2.94 -1.46
N GLN A 970 -9.61 -2.92 -0.80
CA GLN A 970 -10.49 -1.76 -0.64
C GLN A 970 -10.73 -1.37 0.83
N VAL A 971 -10.07 -2.06 1.76
CA VAL A 971 -10.17 -1.79 3.20
C VAL A 971 -9.61 -0.41 3.56
N PRO A 972 -10.08 0.20 4.64
CA PRO A 972 -9.50 1.44 5.16
C PRO A 972 -8.01 1.28 5.46
N LYS A 973 -7.24 2.33 5.17
CA LYS A 973 -5.79 2.38 5.40
C LYS A 973 -5.44 3.65 6.18
N LEU A 974 -4.49 3.52 7.08
CA LEU A 974 -3.87 4.67 7.73
C LEU A 974 -2.39 4.70 7.35
N GLN A 975 -2.01 5.66 6.54
CA GLN A 975 -0.64 5.86 6.12
C GLN A 975 0.04 6.85 7.06
N LEU A 976 1.18 6.47 7.59
CA LEU A 976 1.98 7.29 8.49
C LEU A 976 3.31 7.61 7.83
N ALA A 977 3.71 8.87 7.87
CA ALA A 977 5.08 9.30 7.63
C ALA A 977 5.64 9.85 8.95
N TYR A 978 6.72 9.26 9.45
CA TYR A 978 7.36 9.68 10.69
C TYR A 978 8.87 9.64 10.55
N THR A 979 9.55 10.41 11.41
CA THR A 979 11.02 10.50 11.43
C THR A 979 11.58 10.04 12.77
#